data_990927ac8b51fb2eba4ca11b86143800
#
_entry.id   990927ac8b51fb2eba4ca11b86143800
#
_cell.length_a   1.000
_cell.length_b   1.000
_cell.length_c   1.000
_cell.angle_alpha   90.00
_cell.angle_beta   90.00
_cell.angle_gamma   90.00
#
_symmetry.space_group_name_H-M   'P 1'
#
loop_
_entity.id
_entity.type
_entity.pdbx_description
1 polymer ?
#
loop_
_entity_poly.entity_id
_entity_poly.type
_entity_poly.pdbx_seq_one_letter_code
_entity_poly.pdbx_strand_id
1 'polypeptide(L)'
;MSEKILKALMQLFAIVANVGRDDSNTKEFVSQFLNEQLNQELVNEYLLVYDHYYNEQNKKREGAKARKRTSLNSVKILKICAEINKELTQKQKIYVLVQLLEFIFLNNNDTDQAIEFVETVSESFNISTSEYKEIKDFVSTAKEELPKTENVLLINNHEKTIGEHKHIKSESIDGEVRILNINSVKMFFLKYFGKTELQLNSQLIKPVKAYVLTQGSSLRGSKVAPIYYSDIITSFLSDLDIEKTTFTVDNITYKFKNGNIGLHPMNYEEESGNLIGIMGASGAGKSTLLNVLNGNYKPSTGAVKINGFDIHDPVNKDKIEGVIGYVSQDDLLIEELTVFQNIFSNAKLCFGDLSDRQIVKLTFKVLNSLGLWETRNLKVGSPLEKTISGGQRKRVNIALELIREPSIMFVDEPTSGLSSRDSENIMDLLKELTLRGKLIFVVIHQPSSDIFKMFDKLIILDTGGYLIYNGNPVEGIVYFKEQMSQANAAESECYNCGNVTPEQIFNIIESKILDEYGNQTEKRRVTPKVWYKAYNENLKNNQAHLKTEVNEAPKKSLKIPNAFKQFKVFIVRDVLSKLTNKQYMLINFLEAPVLAFILSFIIRYSNADQADNTGYIFRANENFTAYIFISVIVALFLGLTVAAEEIIRDRKILKREKFLNLSKGSYLFSKIFIMFAVSAIQIMTFVLVGNSILGIQGMYLEYWFILFSAACFANILGLNISSTFDSAVTIYILIPFLVIPQLMLSGVIVKFEKLNPTITIQDKVPFVGEIMVSKWAFEALAVKQFKDNKFNKNFFYIDKDTYDKRKQLNFD
;
A
#
# COMPACT_ATOMS: atom_id res chain seq x y z
N MET A 1 13.07 -23.55 4.13
CA MET A 1 14.40 -23.19 3.53
C MET A 1 14.34 -23.42 2.04
N SER A 2 15.04 -22.63 1.19
CA SER A 2 15.00 -22.87 -0.26
C SER A 2 15.82 -24.12 -0.63
N GLU A 3 15.38 -24.87 -1.64
CA GLU A 3 16.06 -26.05 -2.17
C GLU A 3 17.53 -25.80 -2.50
N LYS A 4 17.84 -24.64 -3.06
CA LYS A 4 19.21 -24.20 -3.40
C LYS A 4 20.13 -24.09 -2.19
N ILE A 5 19.63 -23.55 -1.06
CA ILE A 5 20.41 -23.44 0.18
C ILE A 5 20.66 -24.82 0.77
N LEU A 6 19.63 -25.67 0.81
CA LEU A 6 19.75 -27.04 1.34
C LEU A 6 20.77 -27.86 0.55
N LYS A 7 20.73 -27.81 -0.78
CA LYS A 7 21.69 -28.50 -1.64
C LYS A 7 23.12 -28.00 -1.41
N ALA A 8 23.33 -26.68 -1.31
CA ALA A 8 24.63 -26.09 -1.01
C ALA A 8 25.16 -26.54 0.37
N LEU A 9 24.29 -26.54 1.40
CA LEU A 9 24.65 -27.00 2.73
C LEU A 9 25.04 -28.49 2.74
N MET A 10 24.26 -29.36 2.09
CA MET A 10 24.57 -30.79 2.02
C MET A 10 25.93 -31.05 1.35
N GLN A 11 26.24 -30.33 0.28
CA GLN A 11 27.55 -30.43 -0.39
C GLN A 11 28.69 -30.00 0.54
N LEU A 12 28.56 -28.86 1.19
CA LEU A 12 29.62 -28.29 2.05
C LEU A 12 29.77 -29.10 3.36
N PHE A 13 28.68 -29.54 3.98
CA PHE A 13 28.72 -30.44 5.15
C PHE A 13 29.44 -31.74 4.83
N ALA A 14 29.17 -32.35 3.69
CA ALA A 14 29.82 -33.60 3.26
C ALA A 14 31.35 -33.42 3.09
N ILE A 15 31.81 -32.24 2.63
CA ILE A 15 33.23 -31.95 2.48
C ILE A 15 33.87 -31.75 3.88
N VAL A 16 33.24 -30.98 4.76
CA VAL A 16 33.76 -30.70 6.10
C VAL A 16 33.84 -31.97 6.93
N ALA A 17 32.80 -32.81 6.89
CA ALA A 17 32.76 -34.10 7.56
C ALA A 17 33.89 -35.02 7.16
N ASN A 18 34.31 -34.99 5.90
CA ASN A 18 35.48 -35.73 5.42
C ASN A 18 36.83 -35.19 5.86
N VAL A 19 36.92 -33.95 6.30
CA VAL A 19 38.15 -33.36 6.85
C VAL A 19 38.34 -33.73 8.33
N GLY A 20 37.24 -33.88 9.08
CA GLY A 20 37.19 -34.34 10.49
C GLY A 20 37.41 -35.83 10.61
N ARG A 21 37.69 -36.31 11.83
CA ARG A 21 38.04 -37.73 12.11
C ARG A 21 36.90 -38.60 12.66
N ASP A 22 35.69 -38.05 12.87
CA ASP A 22 34.60 -38.78 13.55
C ASP A 22 33.34 -38.88 12.68
N ASP A 23 33.04 -40.10 12.18
CA ASP A 23 32.01 -40.35 11.19
C ASP A 23 30.59 -40.49 11.76
N SER A 24 30.43 -40.84 13.02
CA SER A 24 29.11 -41.18 13.62
C SER A 24 28.29 -39.95 14.00
N ASN A 25 28.91 -38.93 14.56
CA ASN A 25 28.24 -37.71 15.08
C ASN A 25 27.81 -36.76 13.97
N THR A 26 28.56 -36.73 12.84
CA THR A 26 28.30 -35.77 11.76
C THR A 26 27.01 -36.05 11.00
N LYS A 27 26.68 -37.28 10.72
CA LYS A 27 25.43 -37.68 10.05
C LYS A 27 24.21 -37.44 10.95
N GLU A 28 24.35 -37.65 12.26
CA GLU A 28 23.33 -37.37 13.26
C GLU A 28 23.00 -35.91 13.32
N PHE A 29 24.00 -35.03 13.34
CA PHE A 29 23.78 -33.55 13.25
C PHE A 29 23.05 -33.17 11.99
N VAL A 30 23.45 -33.66 10.81
CA VAL A 30 22.80 -33.35 9.52
C VAL A 30 21.34 -33.82 9.56
N SER A 31 21.09 -35.02 10.08
CA SER A 31 19.73 -35.53 10.23
C SER A 31 18.90 -34.64 11.16
N GLN A 32 19.45 -34.25 12.31
CA GLN A 32 18.77 -33.36 13.26
C GLN A 32 18.51 -31.98 12.65
N PHE A 33 19.47 -31.39 11.96
CA PHE A 33 19.33 -30.12 11.24
C PHE A 33 18.19 -30.18 10.20
N LEU A 34 18.13 -31.25 9.41
CA LEU A 34 17.07 -31.45 8.41
C LEU A 34 15.70 -31.66 9.03
N ASN A 35 15.61 -32.46 10.11
CA ASN A 35 14.34 -32.73 10.82
C ASN A 35 13.73 -31.46 11.43
N GLU A 36 14.54 -30.46 11.78
CA GLU A 36 14.04 -29.17 12.30
C GLU A 36 13.49 -28.25 11.19
N GLN A 37 13.82 -28.52 9.93
CA GLN A 37 13.49 -27.64 8.82
C GLN A 37 12.50 -28.22 7.81
N LEU A 38 12.38 -29.55 7.76
CA LEU A 38 11.68 -30.28 6.70
C LEU A 38 10.76 -31.38 7.27
N ASN A 39 9.85 -31.82 6.42
CA ASN A 39 9.05 -33.02 6.69
C ASN A 39 9.87 -34.32 6.46
N GLN A 40 9.42 -35.43 6.98
CA GLN A 40 10.17 -36.69 6.98
C GLN A 40 10.56 -37.20 5.57
N GLU A 41 9.74 -36.95 4.55
CA GLU A 41 10.01 -37.36 3.18
C GLU A 41 11.21 -36.61 2.60
N LEU A 42 11.21 -35.27 2.74
CA LEU A 42 12.30 -34.43 2.30
C LEU A 42 13.59 -34.66 3.11
N VAL A 43 13.48 -34.95 4.40
CA VAL A 43 14.66 -35.32 5.22
C VAL A 43 15.39 -36.49 4.60
N ASN A 44 14.69 -37.56 4.24
CA ASN A 44 15.28 -38.73 3.63
C ASN A 44 15.91 -38.41 2.26
N GLU A 45 15.26 -37.58 1.45
CA GLU A 45 15.80 -37.15 0.15
C GLU A 45 17.13 -36.39 0.31
N TYR A 46 17.19 -35.38 1.20
CA TYR A 46 18.40 -34.62 1.41
C TYR A 46 19.50 -35.36 2.14
N LEU A 47 19.17 -36.35 2.97
CA LEU A 47 20.17 -37.27 3.54
C LEU A 47 20.81 -38.14 2.44
N LEU A 48 20.05 -38.59 1.44
CA LEU A 48 20.62 -39.26 0.27
C LEU A 48 21.55 -38.38 -0.54
N VAL A 49 21.18 -37.08 -0.67
CA VAL A 49 22.05 -36.06 -1.33
C VAL A 49 23.36 -35.91 -0.53
N TYR A 50 23.28 -35.77 0.80
CA TYR A 50 24.45 -35.72 1.67
C TYR A 50 25.33 -36.97 1.54
N ASP A 51 24.74 -38.16 1.65
CA ASP A 51 25.44 -39.45 1.52
C ASP A 51 26.10 -39.58 0.13
N HIS A 52 25.46 -39.13 -0.93
CA HIS A 52 26.03 -39.12 -2.29
C HIS A 52 27.33 -38.32 -2.33
N TYR A 53 27.31 -37.06 -1.85
CA TYR A 53 28.50 -36.24 -1.85
C TYR A 53 29.59 -36.72 -0.87
N TYR A 54 29.18 -37.26 0.29
CA TYR A 54 30.10 -37.84 1.24
C TYR A 54 30.83 -39.08 0.68
N ASN A 55 30.09 -39.99 0.07
CA ASN A 55 30.64 -41.19 -0.57
C ASN A 55 31.51 -40.87 -1.80
N GLU A 56 31.15 -39.85 -2.58
CA GLU A 56 31.95 -39.38 -3.72
C GLU A 56 33.33 -38.87 -3.26
N GLN A 57 33.37 -38.22 -2.10
CA GLN A 57 34.62 -37.76 -1.52
C GLN A 57 35.44 -38.91 -0.92
N ASN A 58 34.82 -39.94 -0.30
CA ASN A 58 35.53 -41.10 0.25
C ASN A 58 36.15 -41.99 -0.81
N LYS A 59 35.42 -42.28 -1.90
CA LYS A 59 35.96 -43.06 -3.06
C LYS A 59 37.24 -42.47 -3.67
N LYS A 60 37.40 -41.17 -3.58
CA LYS A 60 38.62 -40.43 -4.05
C LYS A 60 39.75 -40.44 -3.00
N ARG A 61 39.45 -40.87 -1.76
CA ARG A 61 40.44 -40.95 -0.66
C ARG A 61 41.33 -42.17 -0.72
N GLU A 62 40.83 -43.30 -1.23
CA GLU A 62 41.55 -44.57 -1.30
C GLU A 62 42.64 -44.64 -2.39
N GLY A 63 42.69 -43.65 -3.33
CA GLY A 63 43.57 -43.66 -4.49
C GLY A 63 44.73 -42.66 -4.52
N ALA A 64 44.94 -41.75 -3.51
CA ALA A 64 45.89 -40.64 -3.63
C ALA A 64 46.89 -40.47 -2.46
N LYS A 65 48.20 -40.34 -2.77
CA LYS A 65 49.31 -40.13 -1.79
C LYS A 65 49.20 -38.72 -1.12
N ALA A 66 49.53 -38.64 0.16
CA ALA A 66 49.28 -37.55 1.13
C ALA A 66 49.73 -36.11 0.75
N ARG A 67 50.78 -35.93 -0.07
CA ARG A 67 51.39 -34.61 -0.35
C ARG A 67 50.72 -33.74 -1.45
N LYS A 68 49.81 -34.33 -2.27
CA LYS A 68 49.03 -33.57 -3.29
C LYS A 68 47.65 -33.15 -2.83
N ARG A 69 47.30 -33.35 -1.56
CA ARG A 69 45.93 -33.28 -1.04
C ARG A 69 45.37 -31.85 -0.81
N THR A 70 46.17 -30.95 -0.30
CA THR A 70 45.70 -29.58 0.09
C THR A 70 45.33 -28.74 -1.15
N SER A 71 46.11 -28.76 -2.21
CA SER A 71 45.88 -27.95 -3.41
C SER A 71 44.67 -28.45 -4.26
N LEU A 72 44.47 -29.80 -4.34
CA LEU A 72 43.35 -30.38 -5.09
C LEU A 72 41.99 -30.17 -4.38
N ASN A 73 41.95 -30.17 -3.04
CA ASN A 73 40.75 -29.88 -2.29
C ASN A 73 40.36 -28.40 -2.44
N SER A 74 41.30 -27.48 -2.37
CA SER A 74 41.04 -26.03 -2.52
C SER A 74 40.45 -25.69 -3.89
N VAL A 75 40.94 -26.31 -4.97
CA VAL A 75 40.40 -26.10 -6.33
C VAL A 75 38.95 -26.63 -6.47
N LYS A 76 38.63 -27.75 -5.83
CA LYS A 76 37.25 -28.30 -5.84
C LYS A 76 36.28 -27.42 -5.03
N ILE A 77 36.72 -26.95 -3.88
CA ILE A 77 35.97 -26.00 -3.03
C ILE A 77 35.63 -24.76 -3.84
N LEU A 78 36.64 -24.16 -4.49
CA LEU A 78 36.42 -22.97 -5.31
C LEU A 78 35.42 -23.20 -6.46
N LYS A 79 35.43 -24.41 -7.07
CA LYS A 79 34.47 -24.76 -8.13
C LYS A 79 33.02 -24.85 -7.57
N ILE A 80 32.82 -25.52 -6.43
CA ILE A 80 31.53 -25.63 -5.77
C ILE A 80 31.06 -24.25 -5.31
N CYS A 81 31.93 -23.47 -4.69
CA CYS A 81 31.60 -22.09 -4.28
C CYS A 81 31.28 -21.20 -5.49
N ALA A 82 31.91 -21.38 -6.64
CA ALA A 82 31.59 -20.66 -7.86
C ALA A 82 30.20 -20.99 -8.41
N GLU A 83 29.73 -22.23 -8.27
CA GLU A 83 28.37 -22.66 -8.60
C GLU A 83 27.37 -22.04 -7.61
N ILE A 84 27.63 -22.14 -6.31
CA ILE A 84 26.82 -21.56 -5.23
C ILE A 84 26.71 -20.04 -5.40
N ASN A 85 27.78 -19.36 -5.77
CA ASN A 85 27.81 -17.92 -5.99
C ASN A 85 26.87 -17.42 -7.08
N LYS A 86 26.58 -18.25 -8.10
CA LYS A 86 25.62 -17.93 -9.16
C LYS A 86 24.17 -18.04 -8.70
N GLU A 87 23.91 -18.88 -7.70
CA GLU A 87 22.56 -19.23 -7.30
C GLU A 87 22.09 -18.53 -6.02
N LEU A 88 22.98 -18.21 -5.08
CA LEU A 88 22.66 -17.65 -3.78
C LEU A 88 22.92 -16.15 -3.68
N THR A 89 22.03 -15.45 -3.00
CA THR A 89 22.20 -14.04 -2.59
C THR A 89 23.22 -13.93 -1.46
N GLN A 90 23.75 -12.71 -1.22
CA GLN A 90 24.76 -12.50 -0.16
C GLN A 90 24.23 -12.88 1.24
N LYS A 91 22.94 -12.59 1.52
CA LYS A 91 22.27 -13.03 2.76
C LYS A 91 22.28 -14.54 2.94
N GLN A 92 21.98 -15.28 1.88
CA GLN A 92 21.96 -16.73 1.90
C GLN A 92 23.34 -17.33 2.07
N LYS A 93 24.37 -16.71 1.52
CA LYS A 93 25.78 -17.12 1.69
C LYS A 93 26.26 -16.96 3.12
N ILE A 94 25.91 -15.85 3.76
CA ILE A 94 26.22 -15.62 5.17
C ILE A 94 25.51 -16.64 6.06
N TYR A 95 24.24 -16.93 5.77
CA TYR A 95 23.52 -17.99 6.48
C TYR A 95 24.22 -19.35 6.34
N VAL A 96 24.64 -19.72 5.12
CA VAL A 96 25.40 -20.96 4.87
C VAL A 96 26.70 -20.96 5.66
N LEU A 97 27.43 -19.84 5.71
CA LEU A 97 28.67 -19.71 6.47
C LEU A 97 28.46 -19.94 7.98
N VAL A 98 27.41 -19.33 8.55
CA VAL A 98 27.07 -19.50 9.98
C VAL A 98 26.76 -20.98 10.27
N GLN A 99 25.98 -21.64 9.41
CA GLN A 99 25.63 -23.06 9.58
C GLN A 99 26.86 -23.96 9.43
N LEU A 100 27.83 -23.63 8.57
CA LEU A 100 29.10 -24.37 8.47
C LEU A 100 29.95 -24.22 9.73
N LEU A 101 30.07 -23.03 10.28
CA LEU A 101 30.77 -22.80 11.52
C LEU A 101 30.12 -23.53 12.69
N GLU A 102 28.80 -23.47 12.78
CA GLU A 102 28.03 -24.22 13.79
C GLU A 102 28.27 -25.73 13.69
N PHE A 103 28.26 -26.27 12.47
CA PHE A 103 28.56 -27.69 12.23
C PHE A 103 29.94 -28.10 12.75
N ILE A 104 30.94 -27.24 12.54
CA ILE A 104 32.32 -27.50 13.02
C ILE A 104 32.41 -27.45 14.55
N PHE A 105 31.94 -26.37 15.18
CA PHE A 105 32.10 -26.15 16.62
C PHE A 105 31.21 -27.03 17.48
N LEU A 106 29.99 -27.35 17.05
CA LEU A 106 29.08 -28.24 17.82
C LEU A 106 29.52 -29.71 17.77
N ASN A 107 30.22 -30.13 16.73
CA ASN A 107 30.69 -31.52 16.58
C ASN A 107 32.13 -31.74 17.03
N ASN A 108 32.75 -30.78 17.69
CA ASN A 108 34.18 -30.82 18.08
C ASN A 108 35.13 -31.14 16.90
N ASN A 109 34.77 -30.73 15.71
CA ASN A 109 35.54 -30.86 14.48
C ASN A 109 36.39 -29.62 14.18
N ASP A 110 36.77 -28.86 15.19
CA ASP A 110 37.50 -27.61 15.14
C ASP A 110 38.99 -27.77 14.79
N THR A 111 39.28 -28.66 13.82
CA THR A 111 40.61 -28.87 13.32
C THR A 111 41.06 -27.65 12.49
N ASP A 112 42.36 -27.34 12.52
CA ASP A 112 42.94 -26.23 11.73
C ASP A 112 42.54 -26.35 10.26
N GLN A 113 42.45 -27.56 9.72
CA GLN A 113 42.06 -27.83 8.32
C GLN A 113 40.60 -27.51 8.06
N ALA A 114 39.68 -27.76 9.00
CA ALA A 114 38.25 -27.43 8.86
C ALA A 114 38.04 -25.89 8.94
N ILE A 115 38.81 -25.24 9.79
CA ILE A 115 38.77 -23.77 9.92
C ILE A 115 39.28 -23.11 8.64
N GLU A 116 40.46 -23.56 8.09
CA GLU A 116 41.06 -23.10 6.83
C GLU A 116 40.08 -23.31 5.64
N PHE A 117 39.35 -24.43 5.65
CA PHE A 117 38.30 -24.69 4.68
C PHE A 117 37.20 -23.61 4.69
N VAL A 118 36.63 -23.30 5.87
CA VAL A 118 35.56 -22.31 5.99
C VAL A 118 36.07 -20.90 5.69
N GLU A 119 37.31 -20.60 6.00
CA GLU A 119 37.97 -19.34 5.60
C GLU A 119 38.03 -19.20 4.08
N THR A 120 38.44 -20.24 3.36
CA THR A 120 38.41 -20.30 1.90
C THR A 120 37.00 -20.14 1.34
N VAL A 121 35.98 -20.73 1.98
CA VAL A 121 34.59 -20.56 1.59
C VAL A 121 34.15 -19.10 1.78
N SER A 122 34.50 -18.47 2.91
CA SER A 122 34.14 -17.08 3.21
C SER A 122 34.75 -16.09 2.19
N GLU A 123 36.00 -16.28 1.83
CA GLU A 123 36.67 -15.50 0.78
C GLU A 123 35.98 -15.66 -0.58
N SER A 124 35.64 -16.91 -0.96
CA SER A 124 34.93 -17.21 -2.18
C SER A 124 33.52 -16.59 -2.21
N PHE A 125 32.89 -16.43 -1.07
CA PHE A 125 31.58 -15.78 -0.92
C PHE A 125 31.64 -14.26 -0.88
N ASN A 126 32.81 -13.66 -1.04
CA ASN A 126 33.06 -12.22 -0.91
C ASN A 126 32.63 -11.67 0.44
N ILE A 127 32.90 -12.38 1.52
CA ILE A 127 32.70 -11.92 2.90
C ILE A 127 34.02 -11.31 3.37
N SER A 128 34.02 -10.11 3.95
CA SER A 128 35.22 -9.46 4.41
C SER A 128 35.89 -10.23 5.57
N THR A 129 37.22 -10.20 5.66
CA THR A 129 37.98 -10.91 6.71
C THR A 129 37.57 -10.45 8.12
N SER A 130 37.22 -9.15 8.28
CA SER A 130 36.72 -8.62 9.56
C SER A 130 35.36 -9.23 9.92
N GLU A 131 34.44 -9.28 8.96
CA GLU A 131 33.09 -9.83 9.14
C GLU A 131 33.13 -11.34 9.39
N TYR A 132 34.00 -12.06 8.67
CA TYR A 132 34.25 -13.49 8.93
C TYR A 132 34.74 -13.73 10.35
N LYS A 133 35.70 -12.92 10.84
CA LYS A 133 36.23 -13.02 12.19
C LYS A 133 35.12 -12.77 13.24
N GLU A 134 34.29 -11.75 13.06
CA GLU A 134 33.15 -11.48 13.95
C GLU A 134 32.16 -12.63 14.01
N ILE A 135 31.80 -13.20 12.85
CA ILE A 135 30.90 -14.37 12.76
C ILE A 135 31.54 -15.58 13.44
N LYS A 136 32.80 -15.85 13.16
CA LYS A 136 33.53 -16.98 13.74
C LYS A 136 33.58 -16.83 15.27
N ASP A 137 33.99 -15.67 15.77
CA ASP A 137 34.08 -15.40 17.22
C ASP A 137 32.69 -15.55 17.89
N PHE A 138 31.64 -15.05 17.26
CA PHE A 138 30.26 -15.20 17.77
C PHE A 138 29.80 -16.65 17.84
N VAL A 139 30.13 -17.47 16.84
CA VAL A 139 29.71 -18.89 16.79
C VAL A 139 30.56 -19.75 17.70
N SER A 140 31.87 -19.52 17.79
CA SER A 140 32.80 -20.32 18.57
C SER A 140 32.79 -20.00 20.05
N THR A 141 32.40 -18.76 20.46
CA THR A 141 32.53 -18.27 21.84
C THR A 141 31.63 -19.05 22.79
N ALA A 142 32.24 -19.58 23.86
CA ALA A 142 31.54 -20.26 24.94
C ALA A 142 30.84 -19.25 25.89
N LYS A 143 30.04 -19.76 26.84
CA LYS A 143 29.28 -18.94 27.77
C LYS A 143 30.14 -17.95 28.60
N GLU A 144 31.34 -18.36 28.94
CA GLU A 144 32.24 -17.63 29.86
C GLU A 144 33.02 -16.50 29.17
N GLU A 145 33.03 -16.44 27.82
CA GLU A 145 33.75 -15.45 27.06
C GLU A 145 32.77 -14.59 26.29
N LEU A 146 33.06 -13.29 26.11
CA LEU A 146 32.27 -12.39 25.28
C LEU A 146 32.94 -12.18 23.94
N PRO A 147 32.20 -12.17 22.82
CA PRO A 147 32.74 -11.83 21.50
C PRO A 147 33.38 -10.44 21.52
N LYS A 148 34.59 -10.29 20.98
CA LYS A 148 35.33 -9.02 20.95
C LYS A 148 34.89 -8.14 19.79
N THR A 149 33.61 -7.74 19.74
CA THR A 149 33.08 -6.88 18.68
C THR A 149 31.97 -5.98 19.20
N GLU A 150 31.93 -4.73 18.76
CA GLU A 150 30.88 -3.74 19.07
C GLU A 150 29.52 -4.10 18.44
N ASN A 151 29.51 -4.99 17.42
CA ASN A 151 28.31 -5.41 16.71
C ASN A 151 27.49 -6.47 17.48
N VAL A 152 27.70 -6.64 18.78
CA VAL A 152 26.98 -7.58 19.63
C VAL A 152 26.12 -6.84 20.66
N LEU A 153 24.85 -7.27 20.76
CA LEU A 153 23.92 -6.85 21.78
C LEU A 153 23.75 -7.98 22.79
N LEU A 154 23.83 -7.64 24.08
CA LEU A 154 23.60 -8.54 25.20
C LEU A 154 22.24 -8.29 25.83
N ILE A 155 21.49 -9.35 26.12
CA ILE A 155 20.21 -9.27 26.84
C ILE A 155 20.31 -10.20 28.03
N ASN A 156 20.32 -9.64 29.24
CA ASN A 156 20.41 -10.34 30.53
C ASN A 156 19.77 -9.52 31.65
N ASN A 157 19.83 -10.01 32.88
CA ASN A 157 19.26 -9.34 34.05
C ASN A 157 20.23 -8.35 34.78
N HIS A 158 21.41 -8.11 34.23
CA HIS A 158 22.37 -7.19 34.87
C HIS A 158 21.99 -5.72 34.59
N GLU A 159 22.34 -4.82 35.52
CA GLU A 159 22.04 -3.38 35.40
C GLU A 159 23.05 -2.60 34.55
N LYS A 160 24.24 -3.12 34.36
CA LYS A 160 25.32 -2.44 33.62
C LYS A 160 25.93 -3.34 32.57
N THR A 161 26.27 -2.71 31.43
CA THR A 161 27.10 -3.32 30.39
C THR A 161 28.46 -3.74 30.87
N ILE A 162 28.89 -4.95 30.47
CA ILE A 162 30.28 -5.41 30.64
C ILE A 162 30.98 -5.07 29.33
N GLY A 163 31.82 -4.02 29.32
CA GLY A 163 32.59 -3.58 28.15
C GLY A 163 31.83 -2.62 27.23
N GLU A 164 32.22 -2.58 25.96
CA GLU A 164 31.68 -1.70 24.91
C GLU A 164 30.41 -2.25 24.21
N HIS A 165 29.82 -3.34 24.74
CA HIS A 165 28.67 -3.98 24.13
C HIS A 165 27.37 -3.23 24.40
N LYS A 166 26.45 -3.26 23.42
CA LYS A 166 25.08 -2.77 23.60
C LYS A 166 24.30 -3.72 24.51
N HIS A 167 23.34 -3.20 25.28
CA HIS A 167 22.65 -3.96 26.31
C HIS A 167 21.16 -3.65 26.40
N ILE A 168 20.37 -4.71 26.61
CA ILE A 168 18.96 -4.63 27.00
C ILE A 168 18.80 -5.37 28.32
N LYS A 169 18.27 -4.69 29.35
CA LYS A 169 17.96 -5.33 30.63
C LYS A 169 16.67 -6.14 30.53
N SER A 170 16.69 -7.40 30.96
CA SER A 170 15.50 -8.25 31.09
C SER A 170 15.55 -9.03 32.39
N GLU A 171 14.72 -8.62 33.34
CA GLU A 171 14.80 -9.11 34.77
C GLU A 171 14.49 -10.59 34.91
N SER A 172 13.80 -11.20 34.00
CA SER A 172 13.30 -12.57 34.09
C SER A 172 14.09 -13.60 33.28
N ILE A 173 15.24 -13.23 32.72
CA ILE A 173 16.11 -14.15 31.95
C ILE A 173 17.16 -14.70 32.88
N ASP A 174 17.13 -16.02 33.18
CA ASP A 174 18.25 -16.74 33.80
C ASP A 174 19.22 -17.18 32.69
N GLY A 175 20.23 -16.34 32.50
CA GLY A 175 21.24 -16.51 31.45
C GLY A 175 21.41 -15.26 30.59
N GLU A 176 21.92 -15.45 29.38
CA GLU A 176 22.26 -14.37 28.47
C GLU A 176 21.84 -14.70 27.04
N VAL A 177 21.21 -13.76 26.38
CA VAL A 177 20.97 -13.79 24.93
C VAL A 177 21.97 -12.85 24.27
N ARG A 178 22.67 -13.35 23.28
CA ARG A 178 23.63 -12.60 22.45
C ARG A 178 23.07 -12.43 21.05
N ILE A 179 23.14 -11.23 20.51
CA ILE A 179 22.67 -10.94 19.15
C ILE A 179 23.79 -10.25 18.38
N LEU A 180 24.24 -10.89 17.30
CA LEU A 180 25.22 -10.34 16.37
C LEU A 180 24.50 -9.62 15.22
N ASN A 181 24.89 -8.39 14.94
CA ASN A 181 24.47 -7.63 13.75
C ASN A 181 25.53 -7.73 12.66
N ILE A 182 25.14 -8.26 11.50
CA ILE A 182 25.97 -8.31 10.30
C ILE A 182 25.62 -7.14 9.40
N ASN A 183 26.44 -6.10 9.46
CA ASN A 183 26.17 -4.80 8.84
C ASN A 183 26.07 -4.85 7.30
N SER A 184 26.86 -5.68 6.62
CA SER A 184 26.89 -5.75 5.15
C SER A 184 25.56 -6.14 4.53
N VAL A 185 24.82 -7.02 5.21
CA VAL A 185 23.53 -7.56 4.75
C VAL A 185 22.35 -7.21 5.66
N LYS A 186 22.60 -6.53 6.79
CA LYS A 186 21.60 -6.22 7.82
C LYS A 186 20.84 -7.48 8.27
N MET A 187 21.60 -8.47 8.70
CA MET A 187 21.10 -9.71 9.30
C MET A 187 21.50 -9.76 10.77
N PHE A 188 20.60 -10.31 11.58
CA PHE A 188 20.83 -10.51 13.00
C PHE A 188 20.80 -11.99 13.31
N PHE A 189 21.79 -12.45 14.08
CA PHE A 189 21.85 -13.82 14.58
C PHE A 189 21.78 -13.82 16.10
N LEU A 190 20.92 -14.66 16.64
CA LEU A 190 20.68 -14.83 18.08
C LEU A 190 21.30 -16.14 18.57
N LYS A 191 21.97 -16.09 19.73
CA LYS A 191 22.46 -17.25 20.46
C LYS A 191 22.09 -17.10 21.94
N TYR A 192 21.57 -18.16 22.54
CA TYR A 192 21.11 -18.15 23.93
C TYR A 192 21.98 -19.03 24.83
N PHE A 193 22.33 -18.53 26.02
CA PHE A 193 23.07 -19.23 27.02
C PHE A 193 22.33 -19.14 28.39
N GLY A 194 21.43 -20.06 28.65
CA GLY A 194 20.68 -20.06 29.90
C GLY A 194 19.78 -21.28 30.05
N LYS A 195 19.02 -21.28 31.14
CA LYS A 195 18.11 -22.37 31.51
C LYS A 195 16.64 -21.98 31.36
N THR A 196 16.31 -20.69 31.20
CA THR A 196 14.94 -20.23 30.98
C THR A 196 14.45 -20.74 29.64
N GLU A 197 13.26 -21.29 29.60
CA GLU A 197 12.61 -21.66 28.32
C GLU A 197 12.22 -20.40 27.53
N LEU A 198 12.93 -20.17 26.45
CA LEU A 198 12.68 -19.06 25.51
C LEU A 198 12.17 -19.58 24.18
N GLN A 199 11.26 -18.82 23.56
CA GLN A 199 10.69 -19.10 22.27
C GLN A 199 11.01 -17.95 21.31
N LEU A 200 11.47 -18.28 20.12
CA LEU A 200 11.60 -17.36 18.99
C LEU A 200 10.47 -17.65 18.01
N ASN A 201 9.58 -16.69 17.79
CA ASN A 201 8.42 -16.87 16.91
C ASN A 201 7.57 -18.11 17.26
N SER A 202 7.34 -18.35 18.56
CA SER A 202 6.62 -19.50 19.09
C SER A 202 7.32 -20.87 18.93
N GLN A 203 8.60 -20.88 18.52
CA GLN A 203 9.43 -22.08 18.52
C GLN A 203 10.44 -22.05 19.68
N LEU A 204 10.50 -23.14 20.45
CA LEU A 204 11.46 -23.24 21.54
C LEU A 204 12.88 -23.17 20.99
N ILE A 205 13.71 -22.30 21.55
CA ILE A 205 15.11 -22.19 21.18
C ILE A 205 16.00 -23.08 22.06
N LYS A 206 16.94 -23.74 21.42
CA LYS A 206 17.93 -24.54 22.11
C LYS A 206 19.11 -23.67 22.54
N PRO A 207 19.68 -23.88 23.76
CA PRO A 207 20.89 -23.18 24.15
C PRO A 207 22.06 -23.44 23.17
N VAL A 208 22.95 -22.47 23.05
CA VAL A 208 24.19 -22.50 22.24
C VAL A 208 23.97 -22.51 20.73
N LYS A 209 22.80 -22.76 20.22
CA LYS A 209 22.48 -22.75 18.78
C LYS A 209 22.20 -21.34 18.26
N ALA A 210 22.69 -21.05 17.04
CA ALA A 210 22.44 -19.78 16.38
C ALA A 210 21.12 -19.78 15.61
N TYR A 211 20.33 -18.74 15.78
CA TYR A 211 19.06 -18.52 15.08
C TYR A 211 19.07 -17.19 14.35
N VAL A 212 18.41 -17.14 13.18
CA VAL A 212 18.25 -15.89 12.44
C VAL A 212 17.07 -15.11 12.98
N LEU A 213 17.27 -13.84 13.30
CA LEU A 213 16.21 -12.90 13.63
C LEU A 213 15.75 -12.22 12.32
N THR A 214 14.50 -12.43 11.96
CA THR A 214 13.86 -11.77 10.82
C THR A 214 12.96 -10.64 11.30
N GLN A 215 12.64 -9.71 10.43
CA GLN A 215 11.68 -8.65 10.73
C GLN A 215 10.36 -9.25 11.25
N GLY A 216 9.84 -8.72 12.36
CA GLY A 216 8.67 -9.24 13.04
C GLY A 216 8.97 -10.44 13.95
N SER A 217 10.23 -10.77 14.22
CA SER A 217 10.58 -11.78 15.23
C SER A 217 10.34 -11.25 16.64
N SER A 218 9.86 -12.12 17.50
CA SER A 218 9.73 -11.85 18.94
C SER A 218 10.37 -12.98 19.76
N LEU A 219 11.13 -12.59 20.77
CA LEU A 219 11.70 -13.49 21.78
C LEU A 219 10.81 -13.44 23.00
N ARG A 220 10.30 -14.58 23.44
CA ARG A 220 9.32 -14.70 24.55
C ARG A 220 9.67 -15.82 25.47
N GLY A 221 9.25 -15.73 26.72
CA GLY A 221 9.29 -16.78 27.70
C GLY A 221 8.06 -16.70 28.60
N SER A 222 7.79 -17.77 29.36
CA SER A 222 6.64 -17.80 30.28
C SER A 222 6.64 -16.68 31.32
N LYS A 223 7.82 -16.20 31.69
CA LYS A 223 8.02 -15.11 32.67
C LYS A 223 8.79 -13.93 32.08
N VAL A 224 9.19 -14.00 30.81
CA VAL A 224 10.02 -12.98 30.15
C VAL A 224 9.11 -12.07 29.36
N ALA A 225 9.20 -10.76 29.63
CA ALA A 225 8.51 -9.76 28.80
C ALA A 225 8.95 -9.91 27.34
N PRO A 226 8.02 -9.85 26.38
CA PRO A 226 8.34 -10.00 24.96
C PRO A 226 9.41 -8.99 24.54
N ILE A 227 10.46 -9.46 23.86
CA ILE A 227 11.49 -8.62 23.26
C ILE A 227 11.31 -8.71 21.74
N TYR A 228 11.02 -7.59 21.12
CA TYR A 228 10.70 -7.54 19.71
C TYR A 228 11.93 -7.21 18.87
N TYR A 229 11.85 -7.54 17.60
CA TYR A 229 12.86 -7.17 16.61
C TYR A 229 13.15 -5.66 16.59
N SER A 230 12.12 -4.84 16.82
CA SER A 230 12.24 -3.38 16.96
C SER A 230 13.16 -2.97 18.10
N ASP A 231 13.02 -3.57 19.28
CA ASP A 231 13.83 -3.24 20.48
C ASP A 231 15.32 -3.54 20.23
N ILE A 232 15.56 -4.67 19.55
CA ILE A 232 16.91 -5.10 19.17
C ILE A 232 17.55 -4.11 18.20
N ILE A 233 16.82 -3.75 17.13
CA ILE A 233 17.35 -2.77 16.15
C ILE A 233 17.63 -1.43 16.79
N THR A 234 16.78 -0.98 17.68
CA THR A 234 16.95 0.31 18.38
C THR A 234 18.24 0.36 19.14
N SER A 235 18.57 -0.71 19.84
CA SER A 235 19.84 -0.77 20.59
C SER A 235 21.06 -0.61 19.67
N PHE A 236 20.94 -0.99 18.39
CA PHE A 236 22.00 -0.75 17.40
C PHE A 236 21.93 0.65 16.74
N LEU A 237 20.80 1.37 16.85
CA LEU A 237 20.58 2.69 16.25
C LEU A 237 20.72 3.85 17.24
N SER A 238 20.96 3.60 18.51
CA SER A 238 20.95 4.58 19.61
C SER A 238 21.93 5.76 19.49
N ASP A 239 22.85 5.71 18.55
CA ASP A 239 23.87 6.76 18.31
C ASP A 239 23.46 7.79 17.24
N LEU A 240 22.22 7.75 16.76
CA LEU A 240 21.72 8.72 15.78
C LEU A 240 21.11 9.93 16.48
N ASP A 241 21.57 11.15 16.13
CA ASP A 241 20.92 12.41 16.48
C ASP A 241 19.48 12.45 15.90
N ILE A 242 18.51 12.10 16.73
CA ILE A 242 17.09 12.10 16.35
C ILE A 242 16.54 13.50 16.62
N GLU A 243 16.11 14.21 15.57
CA GLU A 243 15.41 15.48 15.71
C GLU A 243 14.08 15.28 16.44
N LYS A 244 13.91 16.00 17.54
CA LYS A 244 12.67 15.97 18.32
C LYS A 244 11.58 16.77 17.62
N THR A 245 10.45 16.13 17.34
CA THR A 245 9.23 16.80 16.86
C THR A 245 8.19 16.75 17.98
N THR A 246 7.60 17.90 18.29
CA THR A 246 6.52 18.00 19.28
C THR A 246 5.17 18.15 18.59
N PHE A 247 4.16 17.50 19.14
CA PHE A 247 2.77 17.55 18.66
C PHE A 247 1.86 17.95 19.80
N THR A 248 1.31 19.16 19.72
CA THR A 248 0.52 19.78 20.80
C THR A 248 -0.94 19.89 20.40
N VAL A 249 -1.81 19.37 21.23
CA VAL A 249 -3.27 19.49 21.12
C VAL A 249 -3.72 20.47 22.20
N ASP A 250 -4.16 21.65 21.79
CA ASP A 250 -4.48 22.77 22.67
C ASP A 250 -5.99 23.02 22.69
N ASN A 251 -6.68 22.55 23.72
CA ASN A 251 -8.10 22.73 23.99
C ASN A 251 -9.04 22.56 22.81
N ILE A 252 -8.81 21.49 22.01
CA ILE A 252 -9.61 21.25 20.81
C ILE A 252 -11.00 20.75 21.15
N THR A 253 -12.01 21.25 20.42
CA THR A 253 -13.36 20.69 20.34
C THR A 253 -13.77 20.52 18.90
N TYR A 254 -14.72 19.63 18.64
CA TYR A 254 -15.27 19.47 17.30
C TYR A 254 -16.78 19.29 17.33
N LYS A 255 -17.49 20.08 16.50
CA LYS A 255 -18.94 19.99 16.30
C LYS A 255 -19.22 19.68 14.84
N PHE A 256 -20.11 18.73 14.59
CA PHE A 256 -20.60 18.42 13.26
C PHE A 256 -21.52 19.53 12.72
N LYS A 257 -21.75 19.57 11.42
CA LYS A 257 -22.64 20.55 10.77
C LYS A 257 -24.07 20.53 11.28
N ASN A 258 -24.53 19.39 11.80
CA ASN A 258 -25.84 19.21 12.42
C ASN A 258 -25.91 19.71 13.88
N GLY A 259 -24.83 20.31 14.41
CA GLY A 259 -24.74 20.83 15.77
C GLY A 259 -24.32 19.83 16.85
N ASN A 260 -24.26 18.53 16.53
CA ASN A 260 -23.84 17.51 17.49
C ASN A 260 -22.35 17.64 17.83
N ILE A 261 -22.00 17.46 19.09
CA ILE A 261 -20.63 17.48 19.59
C ILE A 261 -19.97 16.15 19.21
N GLY A 262 -18.89 16.20 18.45
CA GLY A 262 -18.09 15.05 18.07
C GLY A 262 -16.89 14.82 19.00
N LEU A 263 -16.32 15.90 19.56
CA LEU A 263 -15.22 15.85 20.52
C LEU A 263 -15.40 16.91 21.60
N HIS A 264 -15.24 16.51 22.86
CA HIS A 264 -15.20 17.40 24.02
C HIS A 264 -13.79 17.97 24.22
N PRO A 265 -13.63 19.08 24.98
CA PRO A 265 -12.34 19.73 25.18
C PRO A 265 -11.26 18.74 25.62
N MET A 266 -10.11 18.77 24.98
CA MET A 266 -8.98 17.92 25.33
C MET A 266 -7.64 18.65 25.11
N ASN A 267 -6.69 18.36 26.00
CA ASN A 267 -5.34 18.92 26.00
C ASN A 267 -4.34 17.80 26.21
N TYR A 268 -3.34 17.71 25.36
CA TYR A 268 -2.17 16.85 25.58
C TYR A 268 -1.03 17.22 24.63
N GLU A 269 0.16 16.77 24.97
CA GLU A 269 1.37 16.96 24.19
C GLU A 269 2.10 15.63 24.02
N GLU A 270 2.60 15.39 22.81
CA GLU A 270 3.31 14.17 22.45
C GLU A 270 4.62 14.50 21.73
N GLU A 271 5.65 13.69 21.95
CA GLU A 271 6.96 13.85 21.34
C GLU A 271 7.25 12.72 20.35
N SER A 272 8.13 13.03 19.39
CA SER A 272 8.67 12.00 18.47
C SER A 272 9.31 10.84 19.25
N GLY A 273 9.29 9.64 18.66
CA GLY A 273 9.77 8.43 19.30
C GLY A 273 8.66 7.59 19.94
N ASN A 274 7.42 8.10 20.01
CA ASN A 274 6.32 7.42 20.68
C ASN A 274 5.34 6.75 19.70
N LEU A 275 4.90 5.55 20.03
CA LEU A 275 3.78 4.85 19.43
C LEU A 275 2.54 5.02 20.32
N ILE A 276 1.54 5.75 19.81
CA ILE A 276 0.36 6.13 20.57
C ILE A 276 -0.86 5.37 20.06
N GLY A 277 -1.50 4.60 20.95
CA GLY A 277 -2.74 3.90 20.65
C GLY A 277 -3.96 4.78 20.89
N ILE A 278 -4.91 4.81 19.97
CA ILE A 278 -6.22 5.45 20.16
C ILE A 278 -7.27 4.35 20.21
N MET A 279 -7.91 4.19 21.38
CA MET A 279 -8.90 3.15 21.63
C MET A 279 -10.24 3.76 22.06
N GLY A 280 -11.29 2.97 22.00
CA GLY A 280 -12.64 3.36 22.42
C GLY A 280 -13.70 2.51 21.73
N ALA A 281 -14.92 2.51 22.29
CA ALA A 281 -16.07 1.82 21.76
C ALA A 281 -16.44 2.29 20.33
N SER A 282 -17.30 1.55 19.65
CA SER A 282 -17.88 2.03 18.39
C SER A 282 -18.67 3.32 18.65
N GLY A 283 -18.46 4.35 17.81
CA GLY A 283 -19.09 5.66 17.99
C GLY A 283 -18.44 6.56 19.06
N ALA A 284 -17.32 6.15 19.68
CA ALA A 284 -16.59 6.98 20.65
C ALA A 284 -15.90 8.21 20.04
N GLY A 285 -15.87 8.35 18.71
CA GLY A 285 -15.26 9.49 18.05
C GLY A 285 -13.81 9.30 17.62
N LYS A 286 -13.26 8.06 17.62
CA LYS A 286 -11.88 7.76 17.23
C LYS A 286 -11.49 8.32 15.86
N SER A 287 -12.27 8.02 14.82
CA SER A 287 -12.02 8.52 13.46
C SER A 287 -12.23 10.03 13.35
N THR A 288 -13.12 10.62 14.18
CA THR A 288 -13.27 12.07 14.26
C THR A 288 -12.04 12.70 14.86
N LEU A 289 -11.53 12.17 15.97
CA LEU A 289 -10.29 12.62 16.59
C LEU A 289 -9.13 12.53 15.59
N LEU A 290 -8.95 11.36 14.96
CA LEU A 290 -7.89 11.15 13.98
C LEU A 290 -7.94 12.18 12.83
N ASN A 291 -9.16 12.49 12.32
CA ASN A 291 -9.34 13.47 11.25
C ASN A 291 -9.13 14.93 11.70
N VAL A 292 -9.34 15.24 12.97
CA VAL A 292 -8.97 16.55 13.52
C VAL A 292 -7.46 16.66 13.70
N LEU A 293 -6.82 15.63 14.26
CA LEU A 293 -5.38 15.61 14.50
C LEU A 293 -4.56 15.62 13.21
N ASN A 294 -5.02 14.97 12.15
CA ASN A 294 -4.31 14.94 10.87
C ASN A 294 -4.61 16.15 9.95
N GLY A 295 -5.43 17.09 10.40
CA GLY A 295 -5.75 18.31 9.68
C GLY A 295 -6.86 18.19 8.63
N ASN A 296 -7.54 17.04 8.49
CA ASN A 296 -8.68 16.87 7.58
C ASN A 296 -9.89 17.69 8.03
N TYR A 297 -10.14 17.75 9.35
CA TYR A 297 -11.21 18.51 9.95
C TYR A 297 -10.62 19.64 10.80
N LYS A 298 -11.08 20.86 10.56
CA LYS A 298 -10.70 21.98 11.40
C LYS A 298 -11.45 21.89 12.73
N PRO A 299 -10.77 22.00 13.88
CA PRO A 299 -11.43 22.04 15.19
C PRO A 299 -12.38 23.23 15.28
N SER A 300 -13.44 23.10 16.07
CA SER A 300 -14.40 24.19 16.32
C SER A 300 -13.82 25.24 17.28
N THR A 301 -13.04 24.82 18.26
CA THR A 301 -12.22 25.65 19.14
C THR A 301 -10.88 25.00 19.37
N GLY A 302 -9.89 25.74 19.80
CA GLY A 302 -8.55 25.26 20.06
C GLY A 302 -7.72 25.12 18.80
N ALA A 303 -6.50 24.57 18.93
CA ALA A 303 -5.55 24.39 17.86
C ALA A 303 -4.77 23.09 17.98
N VAL A 304 -4.36 22.53 16.83
CA VAL A 304 -3.41 21.42 16.74
C VAL A 304 -2.11 22.00 16.19
N LYS A 305 -1.01 21.84 16.91
CA LYS A 305 0.28 22.44 16.57
C LYS A 305 1.36 21.38 16.40
N ILE A 306 2.28 21.60 15.46
CA ILE A 306 3.51 20.83 15.28
C ILE A 306 4.68 21.79 15.47
N ASN A 307 5.56 21.51 16.44
CA ASN A 307 6.66 22.42 16.83
C ASN A 307 6.19 23.88 17.03
N GLY A 308 4.99 24.08 17.61
CA GLY A 308 4.38 25.40 17.82
C GLY A 308 3.58 25.95 16.61
N PHE A 309 3.66 25.36 15.42
CA PHE A 309 2.95 25.83 14.22
C PHE A 309 1.56 25.18 14.12
N ASP A 310 0.50 26.01 14.09
CA ASP A 310 -0.89 25.52 13.88
C ASP A 310 -1.05 24.94 12.47
N ILE A 311 -1.56 23.70 12.40
CA ILE A 311 -1.75 22.98 11.13
C ILE A 311 -2.88 23.55 10.25
N HIS A 312 -3.76 24.37 10.81
CA HIS A 312 -4.89 24.97 10.09
C HIS A 312 -4.66 26.42 9.68
N ASP A 313 -3.55 27.02 10.12
CA ASP A 313 -3.20 28.39 9.73
C ASP A 313 -2.59 28.38 8.33
N PRO A 314 -3.19 29.11 7.35
CA PRO A 314 -2.65 29.23 6.00
C PRO A 314 -1.21 29.74 5.94
N VAL A 315 -0.78 30.58 6.89
CA VAL A 315 0.58 31.13 6.97
C VAL A 315 1.62 30.03 7.26
N ASN A 316 1.22 28.99 8.01
CA ASN A 316 2.11 27.91 8.39
C ASN A 316 2.11 26.77 7.38
N LYS A 317 1.23 26.78 6.37
CA LYS A 317 1.06 25.71 5.41
C LYS A 317 2.39 25.26 4.79
N ASP A 318 3.19 26.22 4.35
CA ASP A 318 4.48 25.91 3.75
C ASP A 318 5.48 25.29 4.73
N LYS A 319 5.36 25.53 6.04
CA LYS A 319 6.29 25.02 7.06
C LYS A 319 6.01 23.56 7.44
N ILE A 320 4.74 23.13 7.36
CA ILE A 320 4.27 21.84 7.81
C ILE A 320 3.86 20.88 6.67
N GLU A 321 3.96 21.34 5.41
CA GLU A 321 3.61 20.53 4.25
C GLU A 321 4.49 19.27 4.16
N GLY A 322 3.85 18.09 4.09
CA GLY A 322 4.53 16.80 4.02
C GLY A 322 4.97 16.20 5.35
N VAL A 323 4.84 16.93 6.46
CA VAL A 323 5.21 16.43 7.81
C VAL A 323 4.24 15.34 8.28
N ILE A 324 2.97 15.42 7.89
CA ILE A 324 1.92 14.46 8.29
C ILE A 324 1.72 13.39 7.22
N GLY A 325 1.76 12.11 7.63
CA GLY A 325 1.36 10.93 6.87
C GLY A 325 0.03 10.37 7.37
N TYR A 326 -0.81 9.87 6.45
CA TYR A 326 -2.08 9.25 6.83
C TYR A 326 -2.33 7.93 6.09
N VAL A 327 -2.37 6.84 6.84
CA VAL A 327 -2.74 5.51 6.36
C VAL A 327 -4.18 5.24 6.78
N SER A 328 -5.08 5.17 5.80
CA SER A 328 -6.51 4.93 6.05
C SER A 328 -6.81 3.45 6.33
N GLN A 329 -7.99 3.22 6.92
CA GLN A 329 -8.54 1.87 7.12
C GLN A 329 -8.72 1.14 5.78
N ASP A 330 -9.31 1.82 4.78
CA ASP A 330 -9.47 1.29 3.44
C ASP A 330 -8.13 1.23 2.69
N ASP A 331 -7.99 0.24 1.81
CA ASP A 331 -6.86 0.15 0.90
C ASP A 331 -6.99 1.20 -0.22
N LEU A 332 -6.08 2.17 -0.24
CA LEU A 332 -6.07 3.26 -1.23
C LEU A 332 -5.06 2.97 -2.35
N LEU A 333 -5.12 1.76 -2.90
CA LEU A 333 -4.21 1.23 -3.91
C LEU A 333 -4.86 1.22 -5.29
N ILE A 334 -4.04 1.34 -6.33
CA ILE A 334 -4.49 1.14 -7.71
C ILE A 334 -4.33 -0.35 -8.00
N GLU A 335 -5.46 -1.04 -8.11
CA GLU A 335 -5.55 -2.50 -8.13
C GLU A 335 -4.90 -3.13 -9.37
N GLU A 336 -4.97 -2.47 -10.51
CA GLU A 336 -4.42 -2.93 -11.78
C GLU A 336 -2.90 -2.78 -11.88
N LEU A 337 -2.30 -1.95 -11.04
CA LEU A 337 -0.86 -1.71 -11.02
C LEU A 337 -0.13 -2.70 -10.12
N THR A 338 1.14 -2.92 -10.41
CA THR A 338 2.02 -3.71 -9.54
C THR A 338 2.32 -2.96 -8.24
N VAL A 339 2.79 -3.69 -7.22
CA VAL A 339 3.26 -3.11 -5.96
C VAL A 339 4.33 -2.03 -6.24
N PHE A 340 5.32 -2.34 -7.08
CA PHE A 340 6.34 -1.38 -7.49
C PHE A 340 5.75 -0.13 -8.16
N GLN A 341 4.85 -0.31 -9.14
CA GLN A 341 4.25 0.80 -9.89
C GLN A 341 3.42 1.73 -9.01
N ASN A 342 2.70 1.19 -8.01
CA ASN A 342 1.96 1.99 -7.03
C ASN A 342 2.90 2.92 -6.25
N ILE A 343 3.98 2.36 -5.67
CA ILE A 343 4.92 3.12 -4.84
C ILE A 343 5.74 4.09 -5.70
N PHE A 344 6.21 3.66 -6.87
CA PHE A 344 6.99 4.47 -7.79
C PHE A 344 6.21 5.69 -8.32
N SER A 345 4.95 5.49 -8.73
CA SER A 345 4.10 6.59 -9.19
C SER A 345 3.83 7.62 -8.09
N ASN A 346 3.61 7.14 -6.85
CA ASN A 346 3.45 8.02 -5.70
C ASN A 346 4.73 8.81 -5.40
N ALA A 347 5.90 8.15 -5.43
CA ALA A 347 7.19 8.81 -5.26
C ALA A 347 7.45 9.90 -6.31
N LYS A 348 7.08 9.66 -7.56
CA LYS A 348 7.16 10.68 -8.63
C LYS A 348 6.29 11.91 -8.38
N LEU A 349 5.17 11.76 -7.66
CA LEU A 349 4.31 12.87 -7.25
C LEU A 349 4.84 13.61 -6.02
N CYS A 350 5.74 12.97 -5.24
CA CYS A 350 6.33 13.56 -4.04
C CYS A 350 7.66 14.29 -4.31
N PHE A 351 8.45 13.82 -5.28
CA PHE A 351 9.83 14.30 -5.51
C PHE A 351 10.02 14.82 -6.93
N GLY A 352 9.90 16.13 -7.10
CA GLY A 352 10.03 16.78 -8.39
C GLY A 352 11.46 17.02 -8.86
N ASP A 353 12.43 16.98 -7.95
CA ASP A 353 13.85 17.24 -8.17
C ASP A 353 14.69 15.96 -8.37
N LEU A 354 14.16 14.79 -7.97
CA LEU A 354 14.85 13.52 -8.13
C LEU A 354 14.73 12.99 -9.56
N SER A 355 15.82 12.38 -10.04
CA SER A 355 15.79 11.63 -11.29
C SER A 355 15.07 10.30 -11.13
N ASP A 356 14.58 9.74 -12.24
CA ASP A 356 13.89 8.44 -12.24
C ASP A 356 14.74 7.33 -11.62
N ARG A 357 16.06 7.34 -11.84
CA ARG A 357 16.99 6.38 -11.24
C ARG A 357 17.07 6.50 -9.71
N GLN A 358 17.04 7.71 -9.18
CA GLN A 358 17.03 7.95 -7.73
C GLN A 358 15.70 7.51 -7.12
N ILE A 359 14.58 7.81 -7.78
CA ILE A 359 13.25 7.38 -7.35
C ILE A 359 13.14 5.84 -7.34
N VAL A 360 13.68 5.15 -8.34
CA VAL A 360 13.75 3.68 -8.36
C VAL A 360 14.55 3.14 -7.17
N LYS A 361 15.72 3.72 -6.87
CA LYS A 361 16.54 3.33 -5.70
C LYS A 361 15.78 3.53 -4.40
N LEU A 362 15.09 4.67 -4.24
CA LEU A 362 14.27 4.97 -3.07
C LEU A 362 13.11 3.97 -2.94
N THR A 363 12.41 3.69 -4.04
CA THR A 363 11.34 2.69 -4.09
C THR A 363 11.83 1.32 -3.67
N PHE A 364 13.00 0.88 -4.16
CA PHE A 364 13.60 -0.39 -3.77
C PHE A 364 14.00 -0.41 -2.29
N LYS A 365 14.53 0.69 -1.75
CA LYS A 365 14.85 0.82 -0.32
C LYS A 365 13.58 0.59 0.53
N VAL A 366 12.47 1.24 0.18
CA VAL A 366 11.20 1.10 0.90
C VAL A 366 10.63 -0.32 0.75
N LEU A 367 10.65 -0.90 -0.45
CA LEU A 367 10.19 -2.28 -0.67
C LEU A 367 10.96 -3.30 0.17
N ASN A 368 12.29 -3.14 0.27
CA ASN A 368 13.13 -4.00 1.10
C ASN A 368 12.87 -3.81 2.59
N SER A 369 12.74 -2.55 3.06
CA SER A 369 12.49 -2.28 4.49
C SER A 369 11.15 -2.81 4.99
N LEU A 370 10.17 -2.97 4.09
CA LEU A 370 8.83 -3.49 4.41
C LEU A 370 8.63 -4.97 4.05
N GLY A 371 9.68 -5.68 3.62
CA GLY A 371 9.60 -7.08 3.22
C GLY A 371 8.70 -7.32 2.01
N LEU A 372 8.60 -6.34 1.09
CA LEU A 372 7.76 -6.41 -0.12
C LEU A 372 8.57 -6.73 -1.39
N TRP A 373 9.84 -7.08 -1.27
CA TRP A 373 10.72 -7.31 -2.41
C TRP A 373 10.23 -8.41 -3.34
N GLU A 374 9.80 -9.55 -2.78
CA GLU A 374 9.34 -10.70 -3.55
C GLU A 374 8.03 -10.40 -4.32
N THR A 375 7.19 -9.55 -3.78
CA THR A 375 5.87 -9.21 -4.35
C THR A 375 5.90 -7.98 -5.26
N ARG A 376 7.05 -7.33 -5.45
CA ARG A 376 7.17 -6.05 -6.17
C ARG A 376 6.58 -6.04 -7.59
N ASN A 377 6.67 -7.18 -8.30
CA ASN A 377 6.19 -7.33 -9.67
C ASN A 377 4.76 -7.87 -9.76
N LEU A 378 4.16 -8.27 -8.64
CA LEU A 378 2.77 -8.74 -8.61
C LEU A 378 1.83 -7.53 -8.69
N LYS A 379 0.69 -7.69 -9.39
CA LYS A 379 -0.40 -6.74 -9.33
C LYS A 379 -0.95 -6.71 -7.91
N VAL A 380 -1.46 -5.57 -7.49
CA VAL A 380 -2.12 -5.48 -6.18
C VAL A 380 -3.41 -6.28 -6.16
N GLY A 381 -4.18 -6.26 -7.25
CA GLY A 381 -5.45 -6.95 -7.39
C GLY A 381 -6.58 -6.33 -6.56
N SER A 382 -7.79 -6.77 -6.80
CA SER A 382 -8.95 -6.37 -6.01
C SER A 382 -9.03 -7.14 -4.67
N PRO A 383 -9.81 -6.69 -3.68
CA PRO A 383 -10.06 -7.46 -2.47
C PRO A 383 -10.72 -8.82 -2.73
N LEU A 384 -11.41 -8.98 -3.86
CA LEU A 384 -12.07 -10.22 -4.28
C LEU A 384 -11.11 -11.16 -5.03
N GLU A 385 -10.19 -10.60 -5.83
CA GLU A 385 -9.17 -11.34 -6.56
C GLU A 385 -7.79 -11.04 -5.95
N LYS A 386 -7.51 -11.64 -4.80
CA LYS A 386 -6.28 -11.39 -4.04
C LYS A 386 -5.05 -11.98 -4.73
N THR A 387 -4.18 -11.14 -5.24
CA THR A 387 -2.85 -11.54 -5.75
C THR A 387 -1.77 -11.40 -4.69
N ILE A 388 -1.98 -10.53 -3.69
CA ILE A 388 -1.12 -10.35 -2.52
C ILE A 388 -1.95 -10.50 -1.24
N SER A 389 -1.31 -10.92 -0.12
CA SER A 389 -2.00 -11.11 1.17
C SER A 389 -2.50 -9.78 1.76
N GLY A 390 -3.47 -9.86 2.69
CA GLY A 390 -3.98 -8.69 3.41
C GLY A 390 -2.88 -7.92 4.13
N GLY A 391 -1.96 -8.61 4.81
CA GLY A 391 -0.80 -8.01 5.47
C GLY A 391 0.16 -7.34 4.48
N GLN A 392 0.35 -7.91 3.29
CA GLN A 392 1.14 -7.30 2.23
C GLN A 392 0.45 -6.04 1.69
N ARG A 393 -0.87 -6.05 1.49
CA ARG A 393 -1.64 -4.86 1.08
C ARG A 393 -1.49 -3.72 2.09
N LYS A 394 -1.64 -4.00 3.39
CA LYS A 394 -1.43 -2.99 4.45
C LYS A 394 0.00 -2.44 4.44
N ARG A 395 1.01 -3.30 4.26
CA ARG A 395 2.40 -2.84 4.11
C ARG A 395 2.62 -1.98 2.88
N VAL A 396 1.93 -2.25 1.76
CA VAL A 396 1.97 -1.36 0.58
C VAL A 396 1.33 0.00 0.88
N ASN A 397 0.20 0.05 1.60
CA ASN A 397 -0.40 1.32 2.03
C ASN A 397 0.56 2.13 2.93
N ILE A 398 1.23 1.47 3.87
CA ILE A 398 2.26 2.10 4.71
C ILE A 398 3.43 2.58 3.84
N ALA A 399 3.86 1.79 2.83
CA ALA A 399 4.93 2.15 1.91
C ALA A 399 4.65 3.44 1.15
N LEU A 400 3.40 3.65 0.72
CA LEU A 400 2.98 4.86 0.00
C LEU A 400 3.14 6.12 0.83
N GLU A 401 2.94 6.03 2.14
CA GLU A 401 3.14 7.15 3.06
C GLU A 401 4.61 7.26 3.48
N LEU A 402 5.25 6.13 3.77
CA LEU A 402 6.62 6.08 4.26
C LEU A 402 7.64 6.60 3.23
N ILE A 403 7.36 6.45 1.92
CA ILE A 403 8.28 6.90 0.86
C ILE A 403 8.62 8.38 0.94
N ARG A 404 7.73 9.20 1.48
CA ARG A 404 7.93 10.63 1.69
C ARG A 404 8.53 10.98 3.06
N GLU A 405 8.84 9.97 3.88
CA GLU A 405 9.47 10.09 5.20
C GLU A 405 8.79 11.10 6.15
N PRO A 406 7.45 11.04 6.37
CA PRO A 406 6.75 11.97 7.25
C PRO A 406 7.29 11.84 8.68
N SER A 407 7.32 12.96 9.44
CA SER A 407 7.72 12.94 10.85
C SER A 407 6.61 12.42 11.75
N ILE A 408 5.35 12.67 11.37
CA ILE A 408 4.16 12.23 12.10
C ILE A 408 3.30 11.36 11.21
N MET A 409 2.86 10.20 11.70
CA MET A 409 1.98 9.30 10.97
C MET A 409 0.70 9.00 11.75
N PHE A 410 -0.41 9.06 11.06
CA PHE A 410 -1.72 8.62 11.56
C PHE A 410 -2.13 7.36 10.82
N VAL A 411 -2.41 6.29 11.56
CA VAL A 411 -2.71 4.97 11.00
C VAL A 411 -4.05 4.50 11.53
N ASP A 412 -5.01 4.30 10.64
CA ASP A 412 -6.37 3.93 11.01
C ASP A 412 -6.58 2.41 10.82
N GLU A 413 -6.79 1.71 11.92
CA GLU A 413 -7.04 0.26 12.01
C GLU A 413 -6.10 -0.62 11.15
N PRO A 414 -4.78 -0.56 11.34
CA PRO A 414 -3.83 -1.29 10.48
C PRO A 414 -3.93 -2.81 10.61
N THR A 415 -4.52 -3.31 11.69
CA THR A 415 -4.63 -4.73 12.03
C THR A 415 -5.96 -5.37 11.64
N SER A 416 -6.93 -4.54 11.20
CA SER A 416 -8.27 -5.01 10.84
C SER A 416 -8.24 -6.03 9.69
N GLY A 417 -8.88 -7.20 9.90
CA GLY A 417 -8.99 -8.26 8.89
C GLY A 417 -7.70 -9.05 8.65
N LEU A 418 -6.72 -8.94 9.53
CA LEU A 418 -5.45 -9.66 9.45
C LEU A 418 -5.38 -10.83 10.45
N SER A 419 -4.45 -11.77 10.18
CA SER A 419 -4.06 -12.78 11.15
C SER A 419 -3.31 -12.14 12.33
N SER A 420 -3.30 -12.81 13.51
CA SER A 420 -2.57 -12.30 14.69
C SER A 420 -1.10 -12.02 14.36
N ARG A 421 -0.45 -12.93 13.66
CA ARG A 421 0.95 -12.81 13.27
C ARG A 421 1.20 -11.62 12.30
N ASP A 422 0.31 -11.41 11.30
CA ASP A 422 0.44 -10.28 10.39
C ASP A 422 0.20 -8.95 11.12
N SER A 423 -0.74 -8.95 12.09
CA SER A 423 -1.01 -7.79 12.94
C SER A 423 0.19 -7.40 13.78
N GLU A 424 0.83 -8.37 14.43
CA GLU A 424 2.07 -8.16 15.20
C GLU A 424 3.20 -7.65 14.31
N ASN A 425 3.40 -8.24 13.13
CA ASN A 425 4.42 -7.80 12.18
C ASN A 425 4.24 -6.35 11.72
N ILE A 426 2.99 -5.90 11.57
CA ILE A 426 2.70 -4.50 11.20
C ILE A 426 2.96 -3.58 12.38
N MET A 427 2.53 -3.97 13.58
CA MET A 427 2.73 -3.15 14.77
C MET A 427 4.21 -3.04 15.16
N ASP A 428 4.98 -4.13 15.04
CA ASP A 428 6.43 -4.12 15.21
C ASP A 428 7.12 -3.19 14.20
N LEU A 429 6.69 -3.22 12.93
CA LEU A 429 7.18 -2.27 11.94
C LEU A 429 6.89 -0.81 12.33
N LEU A 430 5.68 -0.52 12.82
CA LEU A 430 5.32 0.84 13.26
C LEU A 430 6.15 1.25 14.48
N LYS A 431 6.39 0.33 15.42
CA LYS A 431 7.26 0.55 16.55
C LYS A 431 8.71 0.84 16.12
N GLU A 432 9.27 0.07 15.19
CA GLU A 432 10.60 0.34 14.61
C GLU A 432 10.69 1.76 14.01
N LEU A 433 9.61 2.23 13.35
CA LEU A 433 9.58 3.58 12.80
C LEU A 433 9.58 4.67 13.87
N THR A 434 8.90 4.46 15.02
CA THR A 434 8.95 5.42 16.14
C THR A 434 10.34 5.49 16.74
N LEU A 435 11.00 4.37 16.86
CA LEU A 435 12.35 4.30 17.38
C LEU A 435 13.38 5.01 16.46
N ARG A 436 13.02 5.22 15.20
CA ARG A 436 13.77 6.07 14.25
C ARG A 436 13.35 7.56 14.31
N GLY A 437 12.69 7.97 15.38
CA GLY A 437 12.32 9.37 15.64
C GLY A 437 10.99 9.81 14.99
N LYS A 438 10.12 8.88 14.57
CA LYS A 438 8.77 9.25 14.11
C LYS A 438 7.78 9.24 15.27
N LEU A 439 6.73 10.08 15.17
CA LEU A 439 5.57 10.05 16.06
C LEU A 439 4.43 9.35 15.34
N ILE A 440 3.88 8.28 15.92
CA ILE A 440 2.86 7.48 15.24
C ILE A 440 1.62 7.32 16.13
N PHE A 441 0.47 7.75 15.61
CA PHE A 441 -0.85 7.53 16.21
C PHE A 441 -1.54 6.38 15.47
N VAL A 442 -1.98 5.38 16.22
CA VAL A 442 -2.65 4.19 15.69
C VAL A 442 -4.05 4.07 16.30
N VAL A 443 -5.08 4.15 15.49
CA VAL A 443 -6.42 3.73 15.90
C VAL A 443 -6.46 2.21 15.87
N ILE A 444 -6.78 1.59 16.99
CA ILE A 444 -6.83 0.14 17.11
C ILE A 444 -8.12 -0.31 17.80
N HIS A 445 -8.62 -1.45 17.35
CA HIS A 445 -9.80 -2.09 17.93
C HIS A 445 -9.40 -3.45 18.49
N GLN A 446 -9.62 -3.69 19.78
CA GLN A 446 -9.35 -4.96 20.48
C GLN A 446 -7.96 -5.57 20.17
N PRO A 447 -6.85 -4.92 20.56
CA PRO A 447 -5.51 -5.47 20.36
C PRO A 447 -5.29 -6.71 21.21
N SER A 448 -4.42 -7.63 20.73
CA SER A 448 -3.89 -8.71 21.58
C SER A 448 -3.03 -8.11 22.73
N SER A 449 -2.79 -8.91 23.77
CA SER A 449 -1.91 -8.52 24.88
C SER A 449 -0.57 -7.98 24.40
N ASP A 450 0.05 -8.65 23.44
CA ASP A 450 1.37 -8.31 22.92
C ASP A 450 1.34 -6.97 22.17
N ILE A 451 0.35 -6.77 21.29
CA ILE A 451 0.17 -5.49 20.58
C ILE A 451 -0.12 -4.35 21.56
N PHE A 452 -0.93 -4.62 22.59
CA PHE A 452 -1.26 -3.61 23.60
C PHE A 452 -0.02 -3.09 24.35
N LYS A 453 0.91 -3.98 24.67
CA LYS A 453 2.18 -3.65 25.34
C LYS A 453 3.19 -2.92 24.43
N MET A 454 3.02 -2.95 23.11
CA MET A 454 3.90 -2.21 22.20
C MET A 454 3.69 -0.70 22.26
N PHE A 455 2.52 -0.24 22.70
CA PHE A 455 2.24 1.20 22.80
C PHE A 455 2.99 1.85 23.94
N ASP A 456 3.56 3.02 23.69
CA ASP A 456 4.18 3.86 24.73
C ASP A 456 3.11 4.61 25.52
N LYS A 457 2.06 5.07 24.82
CA LYS A 457 0.91 5.73 25.40
C LYS A 457 -0.40 5.28 24.78
N LEU A 458 -1.47 5.41 25.53
CA LEU A 458 -2.82 5.04 25.13
C LEU A 458 -3.77 6.20 25.39
N ILE A 459 -4.50 6.60 24.34
CA ILE A 459 -5.60 7.56 24.40
C ILE A 459 -6.91 6.77 24.34
N ILE A 460 -7.75 6.87 25.36
CA ILE A 460 -9.04 6.20 25.39
C ILE A 460 -10.17 7.23 25.32
N LEU A 461 -11.04 7.04 24.31
CA LEU A 461 -12.27 7.81 24.14
C LEU A 461 -13.49 6.98 24.55
N ASP A 462 -14.42 7.62 25.22
CA ASP A 462 -15.76 7.07 25.46
C ASP A 462 -16.80 7.71 24.53
N THR A 463 -17.97 7.08 24.44
CA THR A 463 -19.06 7.47 23.55
C THR A 463 -19.42 8.94 23.69
N GLY A 464 -19.55 9.65 22.56
CA GLY A 464 -19.79 11.10 22.53
C GLY A 464 -18.54 11.95 22.46
N GLY A 465 -17.32 11.36 22.31
CA GLY A 465 -16.07 12.08 22.11
C GLY A 465 -15.43 12.59 23.40
N TYR A 466 -15.62 11.88 24.50
CA TYR A 466 -15.03 12.19 25.80
C TYR A 466 -13.66 11.51 25.94
N LEU A 467 -12.60 12.27 26.18
CA LEU A 467 -11.28 11.74 26.52
C LEU A 467 -11.30 11.30 28.01
N ILE A 468 -11.12 10.00 28.26
CA ILE A 468 -11.24 9.43 29.60
C ILE A 468 -9.92 8.87 30.15
N TYR A 469 -8.90 8.73 29.30
CA TYR A 469 -7.55 8.31 29.69
C TYR A 469 -6.52 8.75 28.67
N ASN A 470 -5.35 9.19 29.13
CA ASN A 470 -4.12 9.37 28.35
C ASN A 470 -2.92 9.04 29.22
N GLY A 471 -2.19 7.96 28.93
CA GLY A 471 -1.06 7.50 29.71
C GLY A 471 -0.56 6.12 29.27
N ASN A 472 0.26 5.47 30.13
CA ASN A 472 0.81 4.15 29.86
C ASN A 472 -0.31 3.10 29.74
N PRO A 473 -0.26 2.18 28.75
CA PRO A 473 -1.30 1.17 28.54
C PRO A 473 -1.58 0.30 29.76
N VAL A 474 -0.53 -0.19 30.43
CA VAL A 474 -0.65 -1.12 31.57
C VAL A 474 -1.22 -0.39 32.80
N GLU A 475 -0.75 0.83 33.05
CA GLU A 475 -1.29 1.70 34.11
C GLU A 475 -2.75 2.08 33.86
N GLY A 476 -3.17 2.13 32.58
CA GLY A 476 -4.58 2.36 32.22
C GLY A 476 -5.52 1.31 32.80
N ILE A 477 -5.13 0.04 32.83
CA ILE A 477 -5.94 -1.02 33.43
C ILE A 477 -6.08 -0.81 34.93
N VAL A 478 -4.97 -0.49 35.61
CA VAL A 478 -4.95 -0.19 37.04
C VAL A 478 -5.88 0.99 37.34
N TYR A 479 -5.74 2.09 36.57
CA TYR A 479 -6.58 3.30 36.73
C TYR A 479 -8.08 2.99 36.69
N PHE A 480 -8.56 2.24 35.71
CA PHE A 480 -9.98 1.93 35.61
C PHE A 480 -10.45 0.97 36.71
N LYS A 481 -9.61 0.01 37.15
CA LYS A 481 -9.91 -0.87 38.27
C LYS A 481 -9.99 -0.13 39.60
N GLU A 482 -9.08 0.79 39.86
CA GLU A 482 -9.04 1.64 41.06
C GLU A 482 -10.27 2.54 41.15
N GLN A 483 -10.64 3.18 40.02
CA GLN A 483 -11.84 4.04 39.98
C GLN A 483 -13.15 3.28 40.28
N MET A 484 -13.16 1.97 40.03
CA MET A 484 -14.27 1.08 40.32
C MET A 484 -14.11 0.35 41.66
N SER A 485 -13.07 0.65 42.44
CA SER A 485 -12.75 0.02 43.75
C SER A 485 -12.75 -1.52 43.69
N GLN A 486 -12.17 -2.07 42.62
CA GLN A 486 -12.01 -3.53 42.48
C GLN A 486 -10.95 -4.05 43.45
N ALA A 487 -11.19 -5.25 44.03
CA ALA A 487 -10.31 -5.83 45.06
C ALA A 487 -8.87 -6.05 44.59
N ASN A 488 -8.65 -6.36 43.31
CA ASN A 488 -7.34 -6.62 42.72
C ASN A 488 -6.93 -5.48 41.76
N ALA A 489 -7.15 -4.22 42.12
CA ALA A 489 -6.88 -3.07 41.27
C ALA A 489 -5.41 -2.96 40.83
N ALA A 490 -4.47 -3.32 41.71
CA ALA A 490 -3.04 -3.26 41.41
C ALA A 490 -2.53 -4.35 40.43
N GLU A 491 -3.34 -5.38 40.14
CA GLU A 491 -2.96 -6.46 39.23
C GLU A 491 -3.33 -6.07 37.80
N SER A 492 -2.37 -5.65 37.00
CA SER A 492 -2.56 -5.32 35.59
C SER A 492 -2.25 -6.49 34.63
N GLU A 493 -1.38 -7.41 35.08
CA GLU A 493 -0.88 -8.52 34.30
C GLU A 493 -1.11 -9.86 34.97
N CYS A 494 -1.19 -10.93 34.22
CA CYS A 494 -1.26 -12.30 34.74
C CYS A 494 0.08 -12.66 35.40
N TYR A 495 0.08 -13.05 36.68
CA TYR A 495 1.28 -13.42 37.41
C TYR A 495 2.07 -14.57 36.77
N ASN A 496 1.38 -15.52 36.14
CA ASN A 496 2.01 -16.72 35.58
C ASN A 496 2.58 -16.50 34.17
N CYS A 497 1.91 -15.73 33.31
CA CYS A 497 2.28 -15.59 31.90
C CYS A 497 2.56 -14.14 31.47
N GLY A 498 2.37 -13.17 32.35
CA GLY A 498 2.56 -11.75 32.02
C GLY A 498 1.55 -11.18 31.03
N ASN A 499 0.52 -11.94 30.63
CA ASN A 499 -0.48 -11.45 29.67
C ASN A 499 -1.36 -10.37 30.30
N VAL A 500 -1.68 -9.38 29.49
CA VAL A 500 -2.61 -8.28 29.78
C VAL A 500 -3.91 -8.54 29.02
N THR A 501 -5.04 -8.21 29.62
CA THR A 501 -6.35 -8.35 28.98
C THR A 501 -6.93 -6.96 28.72
N PRO A 502 -6.68 -6.34 27.56
CA PRO A 502 -7.14 -4.98 27.24
C PRO A 502 -8.66 -4.82 27.29
N GLU A 503 -9.40 -5.89 27.01
CA GLU A 503 -10.88 -5.95 27.06
C GLU A 503 -11.44 -5.60 28.46
N GLN A 504 -10.66 -5.80 29.54
CA GLN A 504 -11.08 -5.44 30.88
C GLN A 504 -11.39 -3.95 31.00
N ILE A 505 -10.65 -3.08 30.29
CA ILE A 505 -10.90 -1.65 30.25
C ILE A 505 -12.32 -1.37 29.74
N PHE A 506 -12.67 -1.98 28.60
CA PHE A 506 -13.99 -1.78 27.98
C PHE A 506 -15.11 -2.40 28.81
N ASN A 507 -14.87 -3.60 29.38
CA ASN A 507 -15.82 -4.24 30.28
C ASN A 507 -16.14 -3.36 31.49
N ILE A 508 -15.16 -2.63 32.01
CA ILE A 508 -15.35 -1.69 33.12
C ILE A 508 -16.11 -0.45 32.63
N ILE A 509 -15.69 0.18 31.54
CA ILE A 509 -16.28 1.41 31.01
C ILE A 509 -17.74 1.18 30.58
N GLU A 510 -18.03 0.06 29.94
CA GLU A 510 -19.33 -0.29 29.38
C GLU A 510 -20.21 -1.07 30.36
N SER A 511 -19.76 -1.29 31.60
CA SER A 511 -20.51 -2.03 32.61
C SER A 511 -21.92 -1.44 32.80
N LYS A 512 -22.92 -2.33 32.77
CA LYS A 512 -24.34 -1.96 32.87
C LYS A 512 -24.89 -2.21 34.29
N ILE A 513 -25.91 -1.47 34.64
CA ILE A 513 -26.65 -1.71 35.88
C ILE A 513 -27.47 -3.00 35.69
N LEU A 514 -27.47 -3.88 36.71
CA LEU A 514 -28.30 -5.07 36.72
C LEU A 514 -29.70 -4.72 37.25
N ASP A 515 -30.74 -5.35 36.70
CA ASP A 515 -32.09 -5.30 37.22
C ASP A 515 -32.22 -6.21 38.44
N GLU A 516 -33.44 -6.24 39.03
CA GLU A 516 -33.78 -7.07 40.20
C GLU A 516 -33.62 -8.58 39.94
N TYR A 517 -33.59 -8.98 38.67
CA TYR A 517 -33.44 -10.38 38.22
C TYR A 517 -32.01 -10.74 37.79
N GLY A 518 -31.04 -9.78 37.90
CA GLY A 518 -29.67 -9.97 37.49
C GLY A 518 -29.41 -9.80 35.98
N ASN A 519 -30.39 -9.31 35.20
CA ASN A 519 -30.19 -9.02 33.79
C ASN A 519 -29.60 -7.65 33.60
N GLN A 520 -28.78 -7.49 32.55
CA GLN A 520 -28.18 -6.21 32.19
C GLN A 520 -29.26 -5.25 31.66
N THR A 521 -29.40 -4.08 32.26
CA THR A 521 -30.22 -2.98 31.76
C THR A 521 -29.53 -2.24 30.62
N GLU A 522 -30.21 -1.34 29.93
CA GLU A 522 -29.58 -0.47 28.93
C GLU A 522 -28.72 0.65 29.52
N LYS A 523 -28.85 0.92 30.83
CA LYS A 523 -28.14 2.01 31.51
C LYS A 523 -26.74 1.56 31.94
N ARG A 524 -25.74 2.35 31.59
CA ARG A 524 -24.37 2.16 32.06
C ARG A 524 -24.26 2.50 33.55
N ARG A 525 -23.40 1.77 34.28
CA ARG A 525 -23.10 2.02 35.69
C ARG A 525 -22.44 3.38 35.90
N VAL A 526 -21.51 3.73 34.99
CA VAL A 526 -20.81 5.02 34.96
C VAL A 526 -21.00 5.68 33.61
N THR A 527 -21.44 6.93 33.58
CA THR A 527 -21.65 7.66 32.33
C THR A 527 -20.35 8.25 31.79
N PRO A 528 -20.23 8.47 30.46
CA PRO A 528 -19.05 9.07 29.85
C PRO A 528 -18.62 10.41 30.48
N LYS A 529 -19.60 11.22 30.91
CA LYS A 529 -19.34 12.51 31.58
C LYS A 529 -18.66 12.35 32.93
N VAL A 530 -18.97 11.28 33.66
CA VAL A 530 -18.36 11.00 34.97
C VAL A 530 -16.91 10.56 34.78
N TRP A 531 -16.64 9.68 33.82
CA TRP A 531 -15.28 9.29 33.44
C TRP A 531 -14.43 10.50 33.03
N TYR A 532 -14.98 11.36 32.18
CA TYR A 532 -14.30 12.58 31.72
C TYR A 532 -13.99 13.53 32.90
N LYS A 533 -14.92 13.68 33.85
CA LYS A 533 -14.70 14.50 35.06
C LYS A 533 -13.59 13.93 35.92
N ALA A 534 -13.62 12.62 36.20
CA ALA A 534 -12.59 11.92 36.96
C ALA A 534 -11.20 12.05 36.33
N TYR A 535 -11.12 11.91 35.00
CA TYR A 535 -9.88 12.09 34.24
C TYR A 535 -9.33 13.51 34.37
N ASN A 536 -10.19 14.55 34.22
CA ASN A 536 -9.74 15.93 34.34
C ASN A 536 -9.32 16.32 35.77
N GLU A 537 -9.93 15.72 36.80
CA GLU A 537 -9.55 15.91 38.17
C GLU A 537 -8.17 15.32 38.46
N ASN A 538 -7.88 14.10 37.95
CA ASN A 538 -6.57 13.47 38.05
C ASN A 538 -5.50 14.24 37.27
N LEU A 539 -5.80 14.79 36.08
CA LEU A 539 -4.89 15.64 35.32
C LEU A 539 -4.49 16.90 36.10
N LYS A 540 -5.42 17.54 36.79
CA LYS A 540 -5.13 18.74 37.58
C LYS A 540 -4.13 18.45 38.73
N ASN A 541 -4.19 17.25 39.25
CA ASN A 541 -3.29 16.81 40.31
C ASN A 541 -1.87 16.45 39.79
N ASN A 542 -1.75 16.06 38.50
CA ASN A 542 -0.53 15.57 37.88
C ASN A 542 0.03 16.52 36.78
N GLN A 543 -0.41 17.79 36.71
CA GLN A 543 0.15 18.74 35.74
C GLN A 543 1.65 18.99 36.00
N ALA A 544 2.46 18.11 35.39
CA ALA A 544 3.80 18.45 35.02
C ALA A 544 3.70 19.41 33.82
N HIS A 545 4.32 20.57 33.98
CA HIS A 545 4.31 21.67 33.02
C HIS A 545 4.52 21.23 31.58
N LEU A 546 3.60 21.60 30.68
CA LEU A 546 3.81 21.63 29.24
C LEU A 546 5.13 22.36 28.96
N LYS A 547 6.13 21.67 28.52
CA LYS A 547 7.49 22.19 28.34
C LYS A 547 7.76 22.40 26.85
N THR A 548 8.27 23.60 26.59
CA THR A 548 9.09 24.01 25.48
C THR A 548 8.45 24.14 24.11
N GLU A 549 8.20 25.39 23.76
CA GLU A 549 8.03 25.84 22.38
C GLU A 549 9.33 25.58 21.59
N VAL A 550 9.38 24.48 20.87
CA VAL A 550 10.37 24.28 19.80
C VAL A 550 9.86 25.06 18.61
N ASN A 551 10.41 26.24 18.34
CA ASN A 551 10.02 27.09 17.21
C ASN A 551 10.77 26.79 15.89
N GLU A 552 11.41 25.63 15.78
CA GLU A 552 12.06 25.21 14.55
C GLU A 552 11.11 24.43 13.66
N ALA A 553 11.04 24.84 12.39
CA ALA A 553 10.21 24.15 11.43
C ALA A 553 10.75 22.70 11.20
N PRO A 554 9.88 21.68 11.22
CA PRO A 554 10.30 20.32 10.98
C PRO A 554 10.89 20.16 9.56
N LYS A 555 11.86 19.23 9.40
CA LYS A 555 12.48 18.98 8.09
C LYS A 555 11.45 18.58 7.05
N LYS A 556 11.49 19.25 5.91
CA LYS A 556 10.66 18.91 4.75
C LYS A 556 11.39 17.93 3.87
N SER A 557 10.81 16.79 3.62
CA SER A 557 11.27 15.84 2.61
C SER A 557 10.56 16.03 1.26
N LEU A 558 9.41 16.70 1.25
CA LEU A 558 8.56 16.85 0.08
C LEU A 558 9.02 18.01 -0.83
N LYS A 559 9.19 17.70 -2.11
CA LYS A 559 9.40 18.69 -3.18
C LYS A 559 8.47 18.36 -4.35
N ILE A 560 7.27 18.89 -4.28
CA ILE A 560 6.22 18.58 -5.25
C ILE A 560 6.65 19.02 -6.67
N PRO A 561 6.52 18.15 -7.69
CA PRO A 561 6.85 18.50 -9.07
C PRO A 561 5.91 19.58 -9.61
N ASN A 562 6.34 20.30 -10.65
CA ASN A 562 5.49 21.30 -11.32
C ASN A 562 4.27 20.62 -12.00
N ALA A 563 3.25 21.44 -12.32
CA ALA A 563 1.97 20.95 -12.86
C ALA A 563 2.13 20.07 -14.11
N PHE A 564 3.09 20.40 -15.01
CA PHE A 564 3.31 19.60 -16.22
C PHE A 564 3.92 18.22 -15.94
N LYS A 565 4.87 18.12 -14.99
CA LYS A 565 5.40 16.83 -14.55
C LYS A 565 4.31 15.99 -13.86
N GLN A 566 3.46 16.61 -13.02
CA GLN A 566 2.32 15.93 -12.42
C GLN A 566 1.36 15.39 -13.49
N PHE A 567 1.01 16.19 -14.48
CA PHE A 567 0.18 15.79 -15.61
C PHE A 567 0.74 14.55 -16.32
N LYS A 568 2.04 14.53 -16.60
CA LYS A 568 2.70 13.37 -17.21
C LYS A 568 2.62 12.11 -16.34
N VAL A 569 2.81 12.25 -15.01
CA VAL A 569 2.72 11.12 -14.08
C VAL A 569 1.30 10.57 -14.04
N PHE A 570 0.29 11.45 -13.99
CA PHE A 570 -1.13 11.05 -14.00
C PHE A 570 -1.50 10.32 -15.28
N ILE A 571 -1.08 10.82 -16.45
CA ILE A 571 -1.32 10.13 -17.74
C ILE A 571 -0.69 8.74 -17.75
N VAL A 572 0.60 8.62 -17.42
CA VAL A 572 1.30 7.33 -17.46
C VAL A 572 0.65 6.34 -16.50
N ARG A 573 0.30 6.79 -15.29
CA ARG A 573 -0.36 5.97 -14.27
C ARG A 573 -1.72 5.45 -14.74
N ASP A 574 -2.55 6.33 -15.31
CA ASP A 574 -3.91 5.99 -15.75
C ASP A 574 -3.88 5.10 -17.01
N VAL A 575 -3.02 5.41 -17.97
CA VAL A 575 -2.83 4.58 -19.17
C VAL A 575 -2.37 3.17 -18.78
N LEU A 576 -1.39 3.03 -17.87
CA LEU A 576 -0.93 1.72 -17.40
C LEU A 576 -2.06 0.96 -16.70
N SER A 577 -2.85 1.62 -15.84
CA SER A 577 -4.00 1.01 -15.16
C SER A 577 -5.01 0.49 -16.18
N LYS A 578 -5.39 1.29 -17.20
CA LYS A 578 -6.35 0.92 -18.23
C LYS A 578 -5.85 -0.22 -19.14
N LEU A 579 -4.60 -0.14 -19.61
CA LEU A 579 -3.98 -1.19 -20.45
C LEU A 579 -3.86 -2.54 -19.72
N THR A 580 -3.71 -2.50 -18.40
CA THR A 580 -3.56 -3.72 -17.60
C THR A 580 -4.92 -4.36 -17.26
N ASN A 581 -6.01 -3.60 -17.37
CA ASN A 581 -7.37 -4.07 -17.15
C ASN A 581 -7.93 -4.66 -18.47
N LYS A 582 -7.84 -5.99 -18.60
CA LYS A 582 -8.27 -6.71 -19.82
C LYS A 582 -9.75 -6.51 -20.13
N GLN A 583 -10.61 -6.49 -19.11
CA GLN A 583 -12.05 -6.32 -19.29
C GLN A 583 -12.36 -4.91 -19.82
N TYR A 584 -11.76 -3.88 -19.25
CA TYR A 584 -11.90 -2.51 -19.71
C TYR A 584 -11.50 -2.37 -21.19
N MET A 585 -10.34 -2.94 -21.54
CA MET A 585 -9.83 -2.89 -22.92
C MET A 585 -10.78 -3.60 -23.89
N LEU A 586 -11.22 -4.82 -23.54
CA LEU A 586 -12.11 -5.59 -24.39
C LEU A 586 -13.43 -4.84 -24.66
N ILE A 587 -14.08 -4.36 -23.60
CA ILE A 587 -15.37 -3.65 -23.72
C ILE A 587 -15.20 -2.38 -24.55
N ASN A 588 -14.28 -1.51 -24.18
CA ASN A 588 -14.13 -0.21 -24.82
C ASN A 588 -13.70 -0.31 -26.31
N PHE A 589 -12.94 -1.32 -26.71
CA PHE A 589 -12.53 -1.49 -28.11
C PHE A 589 -13.53 -2.26 -28.95
N LEU A 590 -14.35 -3.15 -28.35
CA LEU A 590 -15.36 -3.91 -29.10
C LEU A 590 -16.73 -3.23 -29.19
N GLU A 591 -17.09 -2.43 -28.19
CA GLU A 591 -18.41 -1.81 -28.09
C GLU A 591 -18.72 -0.96 -29.34
N ALA A 592 -17.84 -0.07 -29.74
CA ALA A 592 -18.05 0.85 -30.85
C ALA A 592 -18.18 0.12 -32.22
N PRO A 593 -17.27 -0.78 -32.64
CA PRO A 593 -17.40 -1.49 -33.91
C PRO A 593 -18.58 -2.47 -33.92
N VAL A 594 -18.96 -3.09 -32.81
CA VAL A 594 -20.13 -3.97 -32.71
C VAL A 594 -21.42 -3.16 -32.89
N LEU A 595 -21.56 -2.03 -32.20
CA LEU A 595 -22.70 -1.14 -32.36
C LEU A 595 -22.80 -0.59 -33.81
N ALA A 596 -21.64 -0.22 -34.38
CA ALA A 596 -21.59 0.21 -35.78
C ALA A 596 -22.02 -0.90 -36.72
N PHE A 597 -21.59 -2.13 -36.52
CA PHE A 597 -21.99 -3.28 -37.34
C PHE A 597 -23.49 -3.53 -37.24
N ILE A 598 -24.03 -3.61 -36.01
CA ILE A 598 -25.48 -3.85 -35.81
C ILE A 598 -26.29 -2.74 -36.47
N LEU A 599 -25.95 -1.49 -36.19
CA LEU A 599 -26.68 -0.34 -36.72
C LEU A 599 -26.66 -0.32 -38.27
N SER A 600 -25.47 -0.40 -38.86
CA SER A 600 -25.32 -0.29 -40.32
C SER A 600 -25.88 -1.51 -41.05
N PHE A 601 -25.79 -2.71 -40.48
CA PHE A 601 -26.36 -3.93 -41.04
C PHE A 601 -27.89 -3.86 -41.07
N ILE A 602 -28.55 -3.40 -40.01
CA ILE A 602 -30.01 -3.27 -39.92
C ILE A 602 -30.52 -2.19 -40.86
N ILE A 603 -29.81 -1.05 -40.96
CA ILE A 603 -30.26 0.11 -41.74
C ILE A 603 -29.90 0.00 -43.21
N ARG A 604 -28.96 -0.90 -43.57
CA ARG A 604 -28.54 -1.06 -44.95
C ARG A 604 -29.73 -1.45 -45.85
N TYR A 605 -30.23 -0.47 -46.58
CA TYR A 605 -31.21 -0.65 -47.67
C TYR A 605 -30.44 -0.71 -48.97
N SER A 606 -30.36 -1.88 -49.58
CA SER A 606 -29.78 -2.10 -50.89
C SER A 606 -30.91 -2.55 -51.80
N ASN A 607 -31.46 -1.65 -52.60
CA ASN A 607 -32.08 -2.07 -53.85
C ASN A 607 -30.91 -2.52 -54.72
N ALA A 608 -30.87 -3.81 -55.02
CA ALA A 608 -29.73 -4.49 -55.62
C ALA A 608 -29.44 -4.11 -57.09
N ASP A 609 -30.17 -3.21 -57.68
CA ASP A 609 -29.89 -2.71 -59.03
C ASP A 609 -28.74 -1.67 -58.94
N GLN A 610 -27.55 -2.18 -59.20
CA GLN A 610 -26.33 -1.36 -59.27
C GLN A 610 -26.43 -0.29 -60.43
N ALA A 611 -27.42 -0.35 -61.28
CA ALA A 611 -27.62 0.60 -62.35
C ALA A 611 -28.18 1.95 -61.91
N ASP A 612 -28.98 2.02 -60.86
CA ASP A 612 -29.71 3.26 -60.56
C ASP A 612 -29.07 4.12 -59.47
N ASN A 613 -28.10 3.65 -58.66
CA ASN A 613 -27.44 4.38 -57.53
C ASN A 613 -28.41 5.18 -56.63
N THR A 614 -29.69 4.93 -56.71
CA THR A 614 -30.73 5.67 -55.95
C THR A 614 -30.59 5.47 -54.44
N GLY A 615 -30.06 4.30 -54.02
CA GLY A 615 -29.77 4.00 -52.63
C GLY A 615 -28.69 4.88 -52.01
N TYR A 616 -27.85 5.56 -52.81
CA TYR A 616 -26.80 6.46 -52.37
C TYR A 616 -27.23 7.93 -52.30
N ILE A 617 -28.37 8.27 -52.89
CA ILE A 617 -28.88 9.64 -52.89
C ILE A 617 -29.52 9.94 -51.54
N PHE A 618 -28.97 10.93 -50.80
CA PHE A 618 -29.44 11.32 -49.47
C PHE A 618 -30.96 11.60 -49.40
N ARG A 619 -31.51 12.26 -50.41
CA ARG A 619 -32.95 12.64 -50.51
C ARG A 619 -33.86 11.46 -50.79
N ALA A 620 -33.36 10.44 -51.47
CA ALA A 620 -34.12 9.26 -51.85
C ALA A 620 -34.07 8.14 -50.81
N ASN A 621 -33.05 8.12 -49.95
CA ASN A 621 -32.88 7.11 -48.92
C ASN A 621 -33.08 7.68 -47.51
N GLU A 622 -34.30 7.52 -46.98
CA GLU A 622 -34.66 7.97 -45.62
C GLU A 622 -33.82 7.32 -44.54
N ASN A 623 -33.24 6.13 -44.79
CA ASN A 623 -32.40 5.42 -43.84
C ASN A 623 -31.08 6.15 -43.54
N PHE A 624 -30.57 6.99 -44.44
CA PHE A 624 -29.41 7.82 -44.17
C PHE A 624 -29.67 8.81 -43.01
N THR A 625 -30.84 9.40 -42.99
CA THR A 625 -31.23 10.33 -41.91
C THR A 625 -31.25 9.61 -40.56
N ALA A 626 -31.82 8.39 -40.53
CA ALA A 626 -31.86 7.56 -39.33
C ALA A 626 -30.43 7.15 -38.90
N TYR A 627 -29.57 6.71 -39.88
CA TYR A 627 -28.19 6.33 -39.56
C TYR A 627 -27.39 7.48 -38.97
N ILE A 628 -27.42 8.66 -39.57
CA ILE A 628 -26.69 9.84 -39.08
C ILE A 628 -27.16 10.19 -37.68
N PHE A 629 -28.47 10.22 -37.46
CA PHE A 629 -29.00 10.58 -36.13
C PHE A 629 -28.63 9.57 -35.07
N ILE A 630 -28.83 8.27 -35.32
CA ILE A 630 -28.48 7.22 -34.34
C ILE A 630 -26.98 7.20 -34.10
N SER A 631 -26.13 7.44 -35.11
CA SER A 631 -24.68 7.54 -34.96
C SER A 631 -24.26 8.66 -33.98
N VAL A 632 -24.95 9.82 -34.03
CA VAL A 632 -24.73 10.92 -33.09
C VAL A 632 -25.13 10.50 -31.68
N ILE A 633 -26.25 9.82 -31.51
CA ILE A 633 -26.70 9.33 -30.20
C ILE A 633 -25.75 8.27 -29.66
N VAL A 634 -25.25 7.35 -30.46
CA VAL A 634 -24.23 6.36 -30.07
C VAL A 634 -22.94 7.06 -29.63
N ALA A 635 -22.51 8.08 -30.38
CA ALA A 635 -21.31 8.84 -30.01
C ALA A 635 -21.47 9.53 -28.65
N LEU A 636 -22.63 10.13 -28.34
CA LEU A 636 -22.95 10.71 -27.05
C LEU A 636 -22.99 9.65 -25.95
N PHE A 637 -23.60 8.49 -26.24
CA PHE A 637 -23.67 7.39 -25.28
C PHE A 637 -22.28 6.82 -24.94
N LEU A 638 -21.45 6.53 -25.94
CA LEU A 638 -20.08 6.07 -25.75
C LEU A 638 -19.25 7.06 -24.92
N GLY A 639 -19.37 8.36 -25.22
CA GLY A 639 -18.66 9.38 -24.43
C GLY A 639 -19.12 9.43 -22.97
N LEU A 640 -20.42 9.33 -22.71
CA LEU A 640 -20.96 9.31 -21.34
C LEU A 640 -20.50 8.08 -20.56
N THR A 641 -20.54 6.89 -21.18
CA THR A 641 -20.16 5.62 -20.53
C THR A 641 -18.68 5.57 -20.19
N VAL A 642 -17.81 6.02 -21.08
CA VAL A 642 -16.35 6.11 -20.83
C VAL A 642 -16.03 7.02 -19.64
N ALA A 643 -16.77 8.12 -19.49
CA ALA A 643 -16.50 9.13 -18.45
C ALA A 643 -17.21 8.86 -17.12
N ALA A 644 -18.22 8.00 -17.09
CA ALA A 644 -19.16 7.81 -15.99
C ALA A 644 -18.48 7.46 -14.66
N GLU A 645 -17.49 6.59 -14.66
CA GLU A 645 -16.83 6.07 -13.44
C GLU A 645 -15.45 6.69 -13.16
N GLU A 646 -14.92 7.54 -14.04
CA GLU A 646 -13.53 7.97 -14.00
C GLU A 646 -13.14 8.67 -12.69
N ILE A 647 -13.95 9.59 -12.19
CA ILE A 647 -13.65 10.32 -10.96
C ILE A 647 -14.08 9.53 -9.73
N ILE A 648 -15.22 8.83 -9.77
CA ILE A 648 -15.71 8.01 -8.67
C ILE A 648 -14.68 6.94 -8.28
N ARG A 649 -14.15 6.23 -9.28
CA ARG A 649 -13.14 5.17 -9.05
C ARG A 649 -11.88 5.72 -8.37
N ASP A 650 -11.47 6.90 -8.76
CA ASP A 650 -10.25 7.53 -8.21
C ASP A 650 -10.50 8.25 -6.88
N ARG A 651 -11.73 8.39 -6.43
CA ARG A 651 -12.09 9.19 -5.25
C ARG A 651 -11.35 8.78 -3.99
N LYS A 652 -11.15 7.48 -3.79
CA LYS A 652 -10.36 6.95 -2.68
C LYS A 652 -8.90 7.39 -2.76
N ILE A 653 -8.30 7.30 -3.96
CA ILE A 653 -6.92 7.71 -4.22
C ILE A 653 -6.75 9.22 -4.04
N LEU A 654 -7.70 10.02 -4.56
CA LEU A 654 -7.72 11.47 -4.39
C LEU A 654 -7.82 11.91 -2.92
N LYS A 655 -8.53 11.16 -2.09
CA LYS A 655 -8.57 11.37 -0.64
C LYS A 655 -7.17 11.28 -0.02
N ARG A 656 -6.38 10.27 -0.38
CA ARG A 656 -4.98 10.12 0.06
C ARG A 656 -4.10 11.22 -0.49
N GLU A 657 -4.21 11.49 -1.79
CA GLU A 657 -3.37 12.46 -2.49
C GLU A 657 -3.67 13.92 -2.09
N LYS A 658 -4.80 14.16 -1.38
CA LYS A 658 -5.13 15.48 -0.83
C LYS A 658 -4.03 16.03 0.09
N PHE A 659 -3.37 15.17 0.87
CA PHE A 659 -2.26 15.55 1.74
C PHE A 659 -0.98 15.97 0.99
N LEU A 660 -0.89 15.66 -0.31
CA LEU A 660 0.22 16.05 -1.17
C LEU A 660 0.01 17.42 -1.84
N ASN A 661 -1.16 18.05 -1.65
CA ASN A 661 -1.49 19.34 -2.25
C ASN A 661 -1.23 19.42 -3.77
N LEU A 662 -1.56 18.34 -4.51
CA LEU A 662 -1.33 18.24 -5.94
C LEU A 662 -2.25 19.14 -6.76
N SER A 663 -1.82 19.51 -7.95
CA SER A 663 -2.59 20.31 -8.91
C SER A 663 -3.83 19.58 -9.40
N LYS A 664 -5.00 20.05 -8.96
CA LYS A 664 -6.31 19.51 -9.42
C LYS A 664 -6.49 19.65 -10.93
N GLY A 665 -5.97 20.76 -11.50
CA GLY A 665 -5.99 20.99 -12.95
C GLY A 665 -5.20 19.93 -13.70
N SER A 666 -3.98 19.59 -13.26
CA SER A 666 -3.15 18.56 -13.90
C SER A 666 -3.84 17.19 -13.88
N TYR A 667 -4.49 16.83 -12.77
CA TYR A 667 -5.27 15.61 -12.67
C TYR A 667 -6.47 15.63 -13.65
N LEU A 668 -7.28 16.69 -13.64
CA LEU A 668 -8.48 16.77 -14.49
C LEU A 668 -8.11 16.77 -15.98
N PHE A 669 -7.11 17.56 -16.39
CA PHE A 669 -6.65 17.57 -17.77
C PHE A 669 -6.08 16.22 -18.22
N SER A 670 -5.42 15.47 -17.34
CA SER A 670 -4.95 14.12 -17.67
C SER A 670 -6.13 13.17 -17.97
N LYS A 671 -7.21 13.25 -17.18
CA LYS A 671 -8.43 12.47 -17.42
C LYS A 671 -9.11 12.85 -18.73
N ILE A 672 -9.30 14.14 -18.99
CA ILE A 672 -9.88 14.65 -20.25
C ILE A 672 -9.07 14.16 -21.44
N PHE A 673 -7.74 14.28 -21.39
CA PHE A 673 -6.88 13.86 -22.50
C PHE A 673 -7.02 12.36 -22.81
N ILE A 674 -7.00 11.51 -21.79
CA ILE A 674 -7.12 10.05 -21.98
C ILE A 674 -8.49 9.66 -22.51
N MET A 675 -9.56 10.27 -21.98
CA MET A 675 -10.91 9.99 -22.48
C MET A 675 -11.10 10.44 -23.92
N PHE A 676 -10.59 11.60 -24.29
CA PHE A 676 -10.62 12.06 -25.68
C PHE A 676 -9.83 11.11 -26.58
N ALA A 677 -8.68 10.60 -26.13
CA ALA A 677 -7.91 9.62 -26.90
C ALA A 677 -8.68 8.29 -27.10
N VAL A 678 -9.33 7.79 -26.04
CA VAL A 678 -10.17 6.59 -26.12
C VAL A 678 -11.35 6.81 -27.05
N SER A 679 -12.10 7.92 -26.88
CA SER A 679 -13.24 8.25 -27.75
C SER A 679 -12.82 8.48 -29.20
N ALA A 680 -11.64 9.05 -29.47
CA ALA A 680 -11.12 9.20 -30.82
C ALA A 680 -10.98 7.85 -31.52
N ILE A 681 -10.44 6.84 -30.79
CA ILE A 681 -10.27 5.48 -31.33
C ILE A 681 -11.63 4.78 -31.52
N GLN A 682 -12.52 4.88 -30.51
CA GLN A 682 -13.86 4.28 -30.56
C GLN A 682 -14.66 4.83 -31.75
N ILE A 683 -14.73 6.14 -31.90
CA ILE A 683 -15.46 6.78 -32.98
C ILE A 683 -14.80 6.48 -34.34
N MET A 684 -13.48 6.40 -34.44
CA MET A 684 -12.79 5.99 -35.65
C MET A 684 -13.20 4.58 -36.10
N THR A 685 -13.19 3.64 -35.18
CA THR A 685 -13.59 2.25 -35.43
C THR A 685 -15.08 2.16 -35.77
N PHE A 686 -15.94 2.94 -35.10
CA PHE A 686 -17.36 3.07 -35.40
C PHE A 686 -17.58 3.54 -36.84
N VAL A 687 -16.95 4.64 -37.25
CA VAL A 687 -17.09 5.24 -38.58
C VAL A 687 -16.53 4.31 -39.68
N LEU A 688 -15.36 3.68 -39.43
CA LEU A 688 -14.77 2.75 -40.37
C LEU A 688 -15.71 1.57 -40.69
N VAL A 689 -16.27 0.95 -39.64
CA VAL A 689 -17.20 -0.19 -39.83
C VAL A 689 -18.53 0.27 -40.42
N GLY A 690 -19.14 1.30 -39.87
CA GLY A 690 -20.45 1.76 -40.27
C GLY A 690 -20.50 2.28 -41.70
N ASN A 691 -19.58 3.20 -42.04
CA ASN A 691 -19.55 3.78 -43.40
C ASN A 691 -19.12 2.75 -44.45
N SER A 692 -18.27 1.77 -44.10
CA SER A 692 -17.89 0.70 -45.03
C SER A 692 -19.07 -0.21 -45.37
N ILE A 693 -19.91 -0.57 -44.40
CA ILE A 693 -21.07 -1.43 -44.61
C ILE A 693 -22.15 -0.71 -45.42
N LEU A 694 -22.35 0.59 -45.13
CA LEU A 694 -23.32 1.41 -45.87
C LEU A 694 -22.82 1.92 -47.22
N GLY A 695 -21.52 1.73 -47.51
CA GLY A 695 -20.96 2.18 -48.78
C GLY A 695 -20.76 3.69 -48.89
N ILE A 696 -20.67 4.41 -47.77
CA ILE A 696 -20.40 5.86 -47.70
C ILE A 696 -18.97 6.12 -48.10
N GLN A 697 -18.72 6.72 -49.27
CA GLN A 697 -17.39 6.93 -49.80
C GLN A 697 -16.88 8.36 -49.55
N GLY A 698 -15.60 8.47 -49.15
CA GLY A 698 -14.87 9.74 -49.12
C GLY A 698 -15.24 10.68 -47.95
N MET A 699 -16.00 10.22 -46.96
CA MET A 699 -16.48 11.06 -45.85
C MET A 699 -16.09 10.51 -44.46
N TYR A 700 -15.04 9.69 -44.37
CA TYR A 700 -14.64 9.09 -43.08
C TYR A 700 -14.14 10.11 -42.07
N LEU A 701 -13.36 11.11 -42.49
CA LEU A 701 -12.82 12.12 -41.59
C LEU A 701 -13.88 13.11 -41.12
N GLU A 702 -14.84 13.49 -41.99
CA GLU A 702 -15.93 14.39 -41.64
C GLU A 702 -16.84 13.75 -40.59
N TYR A 703 -17.24 12.50 -40.82
CA TYR A 703 -18.02 11.75 -39.83
C TYR A 703 -17.26 11.59 -38.54
N TRP A 704 -15.99 11.17 -38.62
CA TRP A 704 -15.16 11.02 -37.44
C TRP A 704 -15.07 12.31 -36.65
N PHE A 705 -14.74 13.44 -37.26
CA PHE A 705 -14.55 14.70 -36.57
C PHE A 705 -15.82 15.20 -35.87
N ILE A 706 -16.96 15.13 -36.52
CA ILE A 706 -18.23 15.60 -35.94
C ILE A 706 -18.69 14.66 -34.81
N LEU A 707 -18.65 13.35 -35.01
CA LEU A 707 -19.03 12.39 -33.99
C LEU A 707 -18.04 12.41 -32.80
N PHE A 708 -16.76 12.56 -33.09
CA PHE A 708 -15.75 12.73 -32.03
C PHE A 708 -16.00 14.00 -31.21
N SER A 709 -16.34 15.12 -31.82
CA SER A 709 -16.65 16.35 -31.08
C SER A 709 -17.89 16.18 -30.18
N ALA A 710 -18.91 15.44 -30.63
CA ALA A 710 -20.07 15.10 -29.83
C ALA A 710 -19.70 14.17 -28.66
N ALA A 711 -18.83 13.17 -28.90
CA ALA A 711 -18.31 12.31 -27.83
C ALA A 711 -17.45 13.07 -26.80
N CYS A 712 -16.63 14.04 -27.24
CA CYS A 712 -15.87 14.93 -26.34
C CYS A 712 -16.77 15.75 -25.41
N PHE A 713 -17.86 16.30 -25.95
CA PHE A 713 -18.86 16.97 -25.12
C PHE A 713 -19.47 16.00 -24.09
N ALA A 714 -19.83 14.80 -24.52
CA ALA A 714 -20.38 13.78 -23.64
C ALA A 714 -19.40 13.34 -22.56
N ASN A 715 -18.10 13.21 -22.88
CA ASN A 715 -17.04 12.93 -21.91
C ASN A 715 -16.96 14.00 -20.81
N ILE A 716 -16.99 15.28 -21.18
CA ILE A 716 -16.95 16.38 -20.21
C ILE A 716 -18.21 16.38 -19.33
N LEU A 717 -19.38 16.14 -19.94
CA LEU A 717 -20.64 16.04 -19.21
C LEU A 717 -20.62 14.85 -18.22
N GLY A 718 -20.14 13.68 -18.66
CA GLY A 718 -19.97 12.49 -17.83
C GLY A 718 -19.00 12.70 -16.68
N LEU A 719 -17.88 13.42 -16.88
CA LEU A 719 -16.96 13.79 -15.80
C LEU A 719 -17.61 14.69 -14.73
N ASN A 720 -18.40 15.68 -15.17
CA ASN A 720 -19.12 16.54 -14.23
C ASN A 720 -20.07 15.73 -13.35
N ILE A 721 -20.78 14.77 -13.94
CA ILE A 721 -21.68 13.86 -13.22
C ILE A 721 -20.87 12.97 -12.28
N SER A 722 -19.80 12.35 -12.77
CA SER A 722 -18.90 11.50 -11.97
C SER A 722 -18.30 12.23 -10.76
N SER A 723 -18.10 13.56 -10.88
CA SER A 723 -17.59 14.38 -9.78
C SER A 723 -18.66 14.70 -8.73
N THR A 724 -19.93 14.76 -9.14
CA THR A 724 -21.05 15.23 -8.30
C THR A 724 -21.65 14.12 -7.46
N PHE A 725 -21.80 12.92 -8.03
CA PHE A 725 -22.46 11.79 -7.36
C PHE A 725 -21.48 10.82 -6.72
N ASP A 726 -21.92 10.18 -5.61
CA ASP A 726 -21.08 9.29 -4.80
C ASP A 726 -21.20 7.80 -5.19
N SER A 727 -22.17 7.45 -6.05
CA SER A 727 -22.47 6.08 -6.45
C SER A 727 -22.42 5.91 -7.96
N ALA A 728 -21.70 4.91 -8.44
CA ALA A 728 -21.66 4.52 -9.86
C ALA A 728 -23.06 4.14 -10.36
N VAL A 729 -23.84 3.43 -9.54
CA VAL A 729 -25.22 3.03 -9.88
C VAL A 729 -26.09 4.26 -10.20
N THR A 730 -25.99 5.31 -9.38
CA THR A 730 -26.72 6.57 -9.58
C THR A 730 -26.37 7.22 -10.93
N ILE A 731 -25.11 7.16 -11.32
CA ILE A 731 -24.66 7.74 -12.60
C ILE A 731 -25.24 6.97 -13.78
N TYR A 732 -25.20 5.63 -13.75
CA TYR A 732 -25.76 4.81 -14.83
C TYR A 732 -27.28 5.03 -14.98
N ILE A 733 -28.00 5.25 -13.89
CA ILE A 733 -29.42 5.63 -13.93
C ILE A 733 -29.62 7.01 -14.58
N LEU A 734 -28.69 7.95 -14.39
CA LEU A 734 -28.77 9.29 -14.96
C LEU A 734 -28.47 9.36 -16.46
N ILE A 735 -27.67 8.44 -17.01
CA ILE A 735 -27.33 8.44 -18.45
C ILE A 735 -28.57 8.47 -19.34
N PRO A 736 -29.61 7.60 -19.18
CA PRO A 736 -30.82 7.68 -19.94
C PRO A 736 -31.54 9.05 -19.81
N PHE A 737 -31.58 9.64 -18.63
CA PHE A 737 -32.20 10.96 -18.43
C PHE A 737 -31.50 12.08 -19.17
N LEU A 738 -30.23 11.91 -19.52
CA LEU A 738 -29.47 12.85 -20.34
C LEU A 738 -29.61 12.57 -21.83
N VAL A 739 -29.66 11.29 -22.21
CA VAL A 739 -29.74 10.89 -23.61
C VAL A 739 -31.18 11.07 -24.17
N ILE A 740 -32.21 10.81 -23.38
CA ILE A 740 -33.62 10.96 -23.83
C ILE A 740 -33.95 12.41 -24.30
N PRO A 741 -33.60 13.48 -23.55
CA PRO A 741 -33.76 14.85 -24.04
C PRO A 741 -33.00 15.11 -25.34
N GLN A 742 -31.78 14.58 -25.50
CA GLN A 742 -31.01 14.69 -26.74
C GLN A 742 -31.72 14.02 -27.91
N LEU A 743 -32.42 12.91 -27.65
CA LEU A 743 -33.26 12.25 -28.65
C LEU A 743 -34.51 13.07 -29.04
N MET A 744 -35.24 13.52 -28.02
CA MET A 744 -36.58 14.15 -28.25
C MET A 744 -36.47 15.56 -28.79
N LEU A 745 -35.49 16.34 -28.32
CA LEU A 745 -35.35 17.76 -28.64
C LEU A 745 -34.35 18.03 -29.78
N SER A 746 -33.94 16.99 -30.50
CA SER A 746 -33.05 17.09 -31.67
C SER A 746 -33.76 17.66 -32.93
N GLY A 747 -35.10 17.62 -32.96
CA GLY A 747 -35.89 17.97 -34.14
C GLY A 747 -36.00 16.86 -35.18
N VAL A 748 -35.38 15.71 -34.99
CA VAL A 748 -35.38 14.57 -35.94
C VAL A 748 -36.52 13.62 -35.66
N ILE A 749 -36.65 13.12 -34.42
CA ILE A 749 -37.74 12.20 -34.03
C ILE A 749 -39.06 12.96 -33.94
N VAL A 750 -39.06 14.07 -33.23
CA VAL A 750 -40.20 14.97 -33.10
C VAL A 750 -39.85 16.29 -33.74
N LYS A 751 -40.53 16.62 -34.84
CA LYS A 751 -40.35 17.93 -35.49
C LYS A 751 -40.66 19.04 -34.50
N PHE A 752 -39.91 20.12 -34.50
CA PHE A 752 -40.07 21.24 -33.56
C PHE A 752 -41.48 21.82 -33.57
N GLU A 753 -42.11 21.87 -34.74
CA GLU A 753 -43.50 22.33 -34.93
C GLU A 753 -44.56 21.46 -34.21
N LYS A 754 -44.19 20.18 -33.93
CA LYS A 754 -45.05 19.19 -33.28
C LYS A 754 -44.76 19.02 -31.77
N LEU A 755 -43.88 19.81 -31.24
CA LEU A 755 -43.64 19.83 -29.80
C LEU A 755 -44.78 20.52 -29.05
N ASN A 756 -44.84 20.38 -27.71
CA ASN A 756 -45.84 21.02 -26.90
C ASN A 756 -45.87 22.54 -27.16
N PRO A 757 -47.03 23.13 -27.44
CA PRO A 757 -47.19 24.55 -27.76
C PRO A 757 -46.61 25.51 -26.71
N THR A 758 -46.47 25.08 -25.47
CA THR A 758 -45.84 25.90 -24.42
C THR A 758 -44.32 26.04 -24.59
N ILE A 759 -43.66 25.11 -25.33
CA ILE A 759 -42.20 25.07 -25.51
C ILE A 759 -41.85 25.59 -26.90
N THR A 760 -42.73 25.41 -27.90
CA THR A 760 -42.47 25.73 -29.30
C THR A 760 -42.99 27.11 -29.70
N ILE A 761 -42.25 27.85 -30.53
CA ILE A 761 -42.65 29.08 -31.20
C ILE A 761 -42.75 28.77 -32.68
N GLN A 762 -43.83 29.18 -33.35
CA GLN A 762 -44.00 28.95 -34.81
C GLN A 762 -42.78 29.51 -35.56
N ASP A 763 -42.26 28.72 -36.48
CA ASP A 763 -41.08 29.04 -37.36
C ASP A 763 -39.74 29.26 -36.64
N LYS A 764 -39.61 28.92 -35.34
CA LYS A 764 -38.33 29.00 -34.61
C LYS A 764 -38.00 27.74 -33.84
N VAL A 765 -36.72 27.41 -33.80
CA VAL A 765 -36.21 26.32 -32.94
C VAL A 765 -36.39 26.73 -31.48
N PRO A 766 -36.97 25.89 -30.62
CA PRO A 766 -37.10 26.18 -29.21
C PRO A 766 -35.72 26.35 -28.57
N PHE A 767 -35.58 27.26 -27.60
CA PHE A 767 -34.31 27.48 -26.86
C PHE A 767 -33.73 26.18 -26.28
N VAL A 768 -34.58 25.30 -25.78
CA VAL A 768 -34.14 23.98 -25.25
C VAL A 768 -33.53 23.12 -26.37
N GLY A 769 -34.01 23.17 -27.59
CA GLY A 769 -33.47 22.49 -28.75
C GLY A 769 -32.10 23.06 -29.20
N GLU A 770 -31.88 24.37 -29.02
CA GLU A 770 -30.61 25.02 -29.33
C GLU A 770 -29.47 24.55 -28.41
N ILE A 771 -29.76 24.11 -27.20
CA ILE A 771 -28.75 23.60 -26.21
C ILE A 771 -28.37 22.14 -26.56
N MET A 772 -29.17 21.42 -27.34
CA MET A 772 -28.95 20.00 -27.64
C MET A 772 -27.83 19.80 -28.65
N VAL A 773 -26.75 19.13 -28.18
CA VAL A 773 -25.58 18.82 -29.05
C VAL A 773 -25.97 17.85 -30.17
N SER A 774 -26.92 16.94 -29.92
CA SER A 774 -27.47 16.02 -30.92
C SER A 774 -28.03 16.73 -32.12
N LYS A 775 -28.72 17.87 -31.97
CA LYS A 775 -29.24 18.71 -33.06
C LYS A 775 -28.09 19.21 -33.93
N TRP A 776 -27.07 19.84 -33.30
CA TRP A 776 -25.96 20.47 -34.02
C TRP A 776 -25.10 19.43 -34.76
N ALA A 777 -24.80 18.32 -34.13
CA ALA A 777 -24.01 17.23 -34.71
C ALA A 777 -24.77 16.57 -35.87
N PHE A 778 -26.08 16.34 -35.70
CA PHE A 778 -26.93 15.82 -36.77
C PHE A 778 -26.99 16.79 -37.98
N GLU A 779 -27.28 18.06 -37.72
CA GLU A 779 -27.36 19.09 -38.79
C GLU A 779 -26.04 19.22 -39.55
N ALA A 780 -24.90 19.26 -38.80
CA ALA A 780 -23.58 19.30 -39.43
C ALA A 780 -23.30 18.10 -40.33
N LEU A 781 -23.63 16.87 -39.89
CA LEU A 781 -23.46 15.66 -40.69
C LEU A 781 -24.40 15.62 -41.86
N ALA A 782 -25.67 15.96 -41.68
CA ALA A 782 -26.66 15.95 -42.75
C ALA A 782 -26.31 16.94 -43.84
N VAL A 783 -25.89 18.17 -43.49
CA VAL A 783 -25.44 19.17 -44.44
C VAL A 783 -24.20 18.74 -45.20
N LYS A 784 -23.22 18.16 -44.50
CA LYS A 784 -22.01 17.62 -45.12
C LYS A 784 -22.32 16.47 -46.06
N GLN A 785 -23.17 15.50 -45.61
CA GLN A 785 -23.59 14.37 -46.42
C GLN A 785 -24.32 14.81 -47.70
N PHE A 786 -25.11 15.88 -47.61
CA PHE A 786 -25.82 16.42 -48.76
C PHE A 786 -24.89 17.15 -49.73
N LYS A 787 -24.00 18.04 -49.24
CA LYS A 787 -23.18 18.92 -50.06
C LYS A 787 -21.91 18.28 -50.64
N ASP A 788 -21.20 17.55 -49.78
CA ASP A 788 -19.83 17.10 -50.06
C ASP A 788 -19.73 15.60 -50.34
N ASN A 789 -20.86 14.89 -50.40
CA ASN A 789 -20.93 13.51 -50.86
C ASN A 789 -20.26 13.37 -52.23
N LYS A 790 -19.34 12.41 -52.35
CA LYS A 790 -18.57 12.18 -53.59
C LYS A 790 -19.42 12.00 -54.83
N PHE A 791 -20.64 11.48 -54.69
CA PHE A 791 -21.60 11.31 -55.75
C PHE A 791 -22.33 12.63 -56.08
N ASN A 792 -22.85 13.35 -55.10
CA ASN A 792 -23.68 14.54 -55.30
C ASN A 792 -22.87 15.84 -55.47
N LYS A 793 -21.61 15.87 -55.05
CA LYS A 793 -20.76 17.07 -55.07
C LYS A 793 -20.75 17.75 -56.47
N ASN A 794 -20.57 16.96 -57.50
CA ASN A 794 -20.52 17.48 -58.87
C ASN A 794 -21.86 18.03 -59.33
N PHE A 795 -22.97 17.40 -58.96
CA PHE A 795 -24.32 17.86 -59.35
C PHE A 795 -24.71 19.13 -58.57
N PHE A 796 -24.36 19.23 -57.31
CA PHE A 796 -24.67 20.39 -56.49
C PHE A 796 -23.96 21.66 -56.99
N TYR A 797 -22.72 21.57 -57.39
CA TYR A 797 -21.99 22.71 -57.93
C TYR A 797 -22.44 23.06 -59.33
N ILE A 798 -22.84 22.11 -60.21
CA ILE A 798 -23.40 22.35 -61.48
C ILE A 798 -24.77 23.02 -61.37
N ASP A 799 -25.64 22.58 -60.50
CA ASP A 799 -26.93 23.17 -60.21
C ASP A 799 -26.78 24.62 -59.68
N LYS A 800 -25.84 24.90 -58.84
CA LYS A 800 -25.58 26.25 -58.33
C LYS A 800 -25.07 27.14 -59.46
N ASP A 801 -24.10 26.72 -60.23
CA ASP A 801 -23.58 27.46 -61.39
C ASP A 801 -24.66 27.70 -62.42
N THR A 802 -25.52 26.75 -62.66
CA THR A 802 -26.67 26.89 -63.60
C THR A 802 -27.68 27.86 -63.02
N TYR A 803 -27.96 27.83 -61.74
CA TYR A 803 -28.85 28.79 -61.07
C TYR A 803 -28.30 30.21 -61.12
N ASP A 804 -27.03 30.39 -60.82
CA ASP A 804 -26.35 31.70 -60.77
C ASP A 804 -26.27 32.26 -62.19
N LYS A 805 -26.02 31.42 -63.26
CA LYS A 805 -26.09 31.82 -64.68
C LYS A 805 -27.50 32.19 -65.14
N ARG A 806 -28.51 31.45 -64.68
CA ARG A 806 -29.91 31.80 -64.95
C ARG A 806 -30.35 33.09 -64.29
N LYS A 807 -29.84 33.34 -63.08
CA LYS A 807 -30.09 34.58 -62.34
C LYS A 807 -29.41 35.78 -62.96
N GLN A 808 -28.22 35.62 -63.55
CA GLN A 808 -27.60 36.66 -64.41
C GLN A 808 -28.30 36.91 -65.70
N LEU A 809 -28.84 35.88 -66.37
CA LEU A 809 -29.56 35.97 -67.58
C LEU A 809 -30.99 36.58 -67.46
N ASN A 810 -31.53 36.55 -66.23
CA ASN A 810 -32.86 37.18 -65.99
C ASN A 810 -32.76 38.62 -65.45
N PHE A 811 -31.52 39.18 -65.32
CA PHE A 811 -31.28 40.56 -64.95
C PHE A 811 -30.83 41.45 -66.15
N ASP A 812 -30.71 40.87 -67.38
CA ASP A 812 -30.57 41.52 -68.60
C ASP A 812 -31.93 41.35 -69.41
#